data_b9d2c93af1da1c9c384371f4d45ffbf7
#
_entry.id   b9d2c93af1da1c9c384371f4d45ffbf7
#
_cell.length_a   1.000
_cell.length_b   1.000
_cell.length_c   1.000
_cell.angle_alpha   90.00
_cell.angle_beta   90.00
_cell.angle_gamma   90.00
#
_symmetry.space_group_name_H-M   'P 1'
#
loop_
_entity.id
_entity.type
_entity.pdbx_description
1 polymer ?
#
loop_
_entity_poly.entity_id
_entity_poly.type
_entity_poly.pdbx_seq_one_letter_code
_entity_poly.pdbx_strand_id
1 'polypeptide(L)'
;MAELLPQCQNLKEQVDSLTRFIQQEPSLASYDAIPVQTSLRKAISPKFEIVFAGAFSAGKSMLINALLGRELLYSAEGHATGTECKIEYAHLENEKVVLTFLSEQEVREQVFSLCEQLGLHQVENINREDAIELLRQGSEAIIQQEGGESKSERAKQAQALILLLSGYVANRQHIHTINNATYSMEEFNFNNLKEAAGYARRGSNSAVLKRIEYYCNHPLLQDGNVIIDTPGIDAPVEKDARLTYDKIQHPDTSAVVCVLKPASMGDMTKAETQLLEVIRNNPGIRDRVFYVFNRIDETWYNNDLKQRLNNLISTQFQDGSRVFKTSGLLGFYGSQIEQTSQKDRFGLDTVFADIHKLIDKTSDRISDRKESEEQTPQFVYEFLRYCTASGKLPADKFRISVNNFESQNQNYVRILSEQGKLLINQLIQDSGVKEFKTAITHYLTQEKRPELFKHLADDLEDICIPIKKYYQDIRRNLESQPQEIEAMKAQELQHLNQQLQQVGNEFRHHIAAEVNQVVTNACDKFEADFNQSRARMIHRLDELLDTFSVAETYKRATLSHPRNATAPLIAILVEALYYLANQLEDILVESSEQIVINFFQRLNDRIRKADYYKHLYRLLGNDGGLEQELSKLEKQISLALQNAARVECDRFVRESPRFYDEGTFSIYQFRQTLQQTSQTFDCESMVEAEPAIKQLLKLDFEPKVSRTIRVTFRQTINQSFKTQLLPMAEIKSDEILQQYPRARAYLEKTLAKEAEEKVSHNKRLLNAVSTKIASFNQSISAINGCLEAMQLYDYLLPTIESAQAEIVDSASFENNGVAETI
;
A
#
# COMPACT_ATOMS: atom_id res chain seq x y z
N MET A 1 -9.34 -15.22 -17.06
CA MET A 1 -9.97 -15.10 -15.74
C MET A 1 -9.32 -16.16 -14.88
N ALA A 2 -8.76 -15.79 -13.75
CA ALA A 2 -8.43 -16.80 -12.75
C ALA A 2 -9.68 -17.62 -12.49
N GLU A 3 -9.58 -18.91 -12.57
CA GLU A 3 -10.68 -19.77 -12.16
C GLU A 3 -10.94 -19.48 -10.69
N LEU A 4 -12.11 -18.89 -10.40
CA LEU A 4 -12.62 -18.83 -9.05
C LEU A 4 -12.56 -20.26 -8.49
N LEU A 5 -12.20 -20.41 -7.22
CA LEU A 5 -12.30 -21.71 -6.57
C LEU A 5 -13.65 -22.32 -6.88
N PRO A 6 -13.76 -23.64 -7.14
CA PRO A 6 -15.02 -24.28 -7.52
C PRO A 6 -16.19 -23.89 -6.62
N GLN A 7 -15.91 -23.68 -5.32
CA GLN A 7 -16.87 -23.25 -4.30
C GLN A 7 -17.38 -21.80 -4.53
N CYS A 8 -16.61 -20.96 -5.22
CA CYS A 8 -16.95 -19.55 -5.47
C CYS A 8 -17.51 -19.27 -6.88
N GLN A 9 -17.66 -20.31 -7.72
CA GLN A 9 -18.12 -20.11 -9.12
C GLN A 9 -19.51 -19.47 -9.20
N ASN A 10 -20.40 -19.81 -8.26
CA ASN A 10 -21.77 -19.30 -8.23
C ASN A 10 -21.97 -18.12 -7.28
N LEU A 11 -20.88 -17.55 -6.74
CA LEU A 11 -20.94 -16.48 -5.73
C LEU A 11 -21.80 -15.30 -6.19
N LYS A 12 -21.65 -14.89 -7.45
CA LYS A 12 -22.42 -13.79 -8.02
C LYS A 12 -23.93 -14.07 -7.98
N GLU A 13 -24.36 -15.27 -8.42
CA GLU A 13 -25.76 -15.67 -8.44
C GLU A 13 -26.36 -15.71 -7.03
N GLN A 14 -25.59 -16.18 -6.06
CA GLN A 14 -26.01 -16.27 -4.67
C GLN A 14 -26.15 -14.88 -4.02
N VAL A 15 -25.19 -13.99 -4.24
CA VAL A 15 -25.25 -12.61 -3.75
C VAL A 15 -26.38 -11.83 -4.44
N ASP A 16 -26.56 -12.00 -5.74
CA ASP A 16 -27.69 -11.40 -6.47
C ASP A 16 -29.03 -11.93 -5.97
N SER A 17 -29.11 -13.20 -5.56
CA SER A 17 -30.28 -13.79 -4.92
C SER A 17 -30.59 -13.10 -3.59
N LEU A 18 -29.58 -12.90 -2.73
CA LEU A 18 -29.75 -12.18 -1.46
C LEU A 18 -30.19 -10.74 -1.66
N THR A 19 -29.60 -10.04 -2.63
CA THR A 19 -29.98 -8.67 -2.96
C THR A 19 -31.45 -8.58 -3.43
N ARG A 20 -31.93 -9.56 -4.19
CA ARG A 20 -33.33 -9.64 -4.58
C ARG A 20 -34.29 -9.83 -3.41
N PHE A 21 -33.90 -10.56 -2.35
CA PHE A 21 -34.72 -10.66 -1.14
C PHE A 21 -35.01 -9.28 -0.54
N ILE A 22 -34.01 -8.39 -0.50
CA ILE A 22 -34.18 -7.02 0.01
C ILE A 22 -35.12 -6.22 -0.87
N GLN A 23 -34.94 -6.29 -2.19
CA GLN A 23 -35.73 -5.51 -3.14
C GLN A 23 -37.20 -5.97 -3.21
N GLN A 24 -37.46 -7.24 -2.92
CA GLN A 24 -38.82 -7.80 -2.95
C GLN A 24 -39.64 -7.50 -1.69
N GLU A 25 -39.00 -7.12 -0.59
CA GLU A 25 -39.65 -6.85 0.68
C GLU A 25 -39.66 -5.34 0.97
N PRO A 26 -40.85 -4.69 0.94
CA PRO A 26 -40.97 -3.23 1.12
C PRO A 26 -40.35 -2.69 2.40
N SER A 27 -40.34 -3.50 3.46
CA SER A 27 -39.75 -3.12 4.77
C SER A 27 -38.22 -3.16 4.79
N LEU A 28 -37.61 -3.82 3.82
CA LEU A 28 -36.16 -3.93 3.65
C LEU A 28 -35.64 -3.06 2.50
N ALA A 29 -36.52 -2.42 1.71
CA ALA A 29 -36.15 -1.63 0.52
C ALA A 29 -35.29 -0.39 0.83
N SER A 30 -35.17 0.00 2.10
CA SER A 30 -34.31 1.13 2.53
C SER A 30 -32.82 0.76 2.65
N TYR A 31 -32.48 -0.52 2.58
CA TYR A 31 -31.08 -0.95 2.64
C TYR A 31 -30.40 -0.78 1.29
N ASP A 32 -29.25 -0.11 1.32
CA ASP A 32 -28.46 0.13 0.12
C ASP A 32 -27.64 -1.11 -0.25
N ALA A 33 -27.89 -1.66 -1.44
CA ALA A 33 -27.16 -2.80 -1.97
C ALA A 33 -25.88 -2.38 -2.76
N ILE A 34 -25.62 -1.09 -2.93
CA ILE A 34 -24.46 -0.58 -3.68
C ILE A 34 -23.12 -1.04 -3.09
N PRO A 35 -22.90 -0.99 -1.76
CA PRO A 35 -21.66 -1.50 -1.16
C PRO A 35 -21.41 -2.97 -1.50
N VAL A 36 -22.42 -3.83 -1.31
CA VAL A 36 -22.34 -5.27 -1.61
C VAL A 36 -22.00 -5.53 -3.08
N GLN A 37 -22.67 -4.82 -4.01
CA GLN A 37 -22.39 -4.97 -5.44
C GLN A 37 -20.97 -4.51 -5.80
N THR A 38 -20.48 -3.49 -5.11
CA THR A 38 -19.12 -2.98 -5.29
C THR A 38 -18.09 -3.97 -4.78
N SER A 39 -18.27 -4.51 -3.57
CA SER A 39 -17.40 -5.50 -2.97
C SER A 39 -17.45 -6.84 -3.71
N LEU A 40 -18.63 -7.26 -4.16
CA LEU A 40 -18.81 -8.44 -5.01
C LEU A 40 -17.99 -8.31 -6.31
N ARG A 41 -18.09 -7.16 -7.00
CA ARG A 41 -17.34 -6.93 -8.23
C ARG A 41 -15.84 -7.03 -7.97
N LYS A 42 -15.37 -6.43 -6.87
CA LYS A 42 -13.95 -6.51 -6.46
C LYS A 42 -13.52 -7.94 -6.14
N ALA A 43 -14.35 -8.71 -5.47
CA ALA A 43 -14.06 -10.10 -5.11
C ALA A 43 -14.02 -11.04 -6.33
N ILE A 44 -14.98 -10.91 -7.27
CA ILE A 44 -15.08 -11.77 -8.48
C ILE A 44 -14.04 -11.36 -9.54
N SER A 45 -13.84 -10.08 -9.72
CA SER A 45 -12.93 -9.54 -10.74
C SER A 45 -11.92 -8.61 -10.08
N PRO A 46 -11.03 -9.14 -9.23
CA PRO A 46 -10.08 -8.32 -8.52
C PRO A 46 -9.11 -7.65 -9.49
N LYS A 47 -8.76 -6.42 -9.19
CA LYS A 47 -7.64 -5.72 -9.82
C LYS A 47 -6.62 -5.41 -8.74
N PHE A 48 -5.50 -6.12 -8.76
CA PHE A 48 -4.41 -5.91 -7.81
C PHE A 48 -3.32 -5.08 -8.48
N GLU A 49 -3.30 -3.79 -8.22
CA GLU A 49 -2.28 -2.89 -8.74
C GLU A 49 -0.97 -3.08 -7.98
N ILE A 50 0.08 -3.49 -8.70
CA ILE A 50 1.45 -3.67 -8.23
C ILE A 50 2.28 -2.52 -8.79
N VAL A 51 2.58 -1.54 -7.96
CA VAL A 51 3.30 -0.32 -8.35
C VAL A 51 4.80 -0.50 -8.12
N PHE A 52 5.59 -0.40 -9.18
CA PHE A 52 7.05 -0.41 -9.11
C PHE A 52 7.57 1.03 -8.98
N ALA A 53 8.17 1.33 -7.85
CA ALA A 53 8.72 2.64 -7.52
C ALA A 53 10.21 2.54 -7.19
N GLY A 54 10.96 3.59 -7.48
CA GLY A 54 12.40 3.65 -7.21
C GLY A 54 13.10 4.65 -8.12
N ALA A 55 14.37 4.88 -7.87
CA ALA A 55 15.19 5.77 -8.69
C ALA A 55 15.25 5.31 -10.15
N PHE A 56 15.53 6.25 -11.04
CA PHE A 56 15.55 6.00 -12.48
C PHE A 56 16.42 4.80 -12.88
N SER A 57 17.65 4.73 -12.39
CA SER A 57 18.59 3.65 -12.71
C SER A 57 18.53 2.45 -11.74
N ALA A 58 17.48 2.31 -10.93
CA ALA A 58 17.31 1.15 -10.04
C ALA A 58 16.96 -0.14 -10.81
N GLY A 59 16.59 -0.04 -12.09
CA GLY A 59 16.30 -1.18 -12.97
C GLY A 59 14.89 -1.71 -12.80
N LYS A 60 13.90 -0.85 -12.49
CA LYS A 60 12.46 -1.22 -12.39
C LYS A 60 11.97 -1.97 -13.62
N SER A 61 12.08 -1.33 -14.79
CA SER A 61 11.61 -1.89 -16.06
C SER A 61 12.29 -3.23 -16.42
N MET A 62 13.60 -3.36 -16.12
CA MET A 62 14.32 -4.62 -16.32
C MET A 62 13.83 -5.71 -15.36
N LEU A 63 13.54 -5.36 -14.10
CA LEU A 63 12.97 -6.31 -13.15
C LEU A 63 11.56 -6.76 -13.58
N ILE A 64 10.74 -5.85 -14.10
CA ILE A 64 9.42 -6.18 -14.64
C ILE A 64 9.56 -7.11 -15.87
N ASN A 65 10.46 -6.80 -16.80
CA ASN A 65 10.75 -7.66 -17.95
C ASN A 65 11.21 -9.07 -17.51
N ALA A 66 12.02 -9.15 -16.45
CA ALA A 66 12.45 -10.42 -15.87
C ALA A 66 11.29 -11.22 -15.24
N LEU A 67 10.37 -10.55 -14.55
CA LEU A 67 9.17 -11.18 -13.97
C LEU A 67 8.24 -11.75 -15.04
N LEU A 68 8.11 -11.03 -16.16
CA LEU A 68 7.26 -11.41 -17.29
C LEU A 68 7.99 -12.35 -18.27
N GLY A 69 9.32 -12.46 -18.20
CA GLY A 69 10.11 -13.21 -19.17
C GLY A 69 9.98 -12.66 -20.60
N ARG A 70 9.52 -11.42 -20.76
CA ARG A 70 9.28 -10.74 -22.04
C ARG A 70 9.81 -9.33 -21.99
N GLU A 71 10.39 -8.85 -23.07
CA GLU A 71 10.90 -7.48 -23.17
C GLU A 71 9.81 -6.54 -23.65
N LEU A 72 8.99 -6.03 -22.72
CA LEU A 72 7.93 -5.07 -22.99
C LEU A 72 8.35 -3.64 -22.67
N LEU A 73 9.12 -3.45 -21.61
CA LEU A 73 9.52 -2.14 -21.10
C LEU A 73 10.96 -1.82 -21.52
N TYR A 74 11.21 -0.56 -21.75
CA TYR A 74 12.56 -0.08 -22.05
C TYR A 74 13.42 0.01 -20.80
N SER A 75 14.64 -0.45 -20.87
CA SER A 75 15.58 -0.47 -19.74
C SER A 75 16.99 -0.01 -20.12
N ALA A 76 17.12 1.08 -20.89
CA ALA A 76 18.44 1.65 -21.17
C ALA A 76 18.90 2.64 -20.10
N GLU A 77 20.19 2.64 -19.83
CA GLU A 77 20.83 3.65 -18.98
C GLU A 77 20.84 4.99 -19.70
N GLY A 78 20.28 6.03 -19.06
CA GLY A 78 20.42 7.41 -19.48
C GLY A 78 19.17 8.15 -19.96
N HIS A 79 18.03 7.51 -20.20
CA HIS A 79 16.84 8.21 -20.67
C HIS A 79 15.66 8.00 -19.71
N ALA A 80 15.16 9.09 -19.14
CA ALA A 80 14.03 9.08 -18.22
C ALA A 80 12.74 8.68 -18.95
N THR A 81 12.13 7.58 -18.57
CA THR A 81 10.74 7.28 -18.93
C THR A 81 9.84 8.12 -18.00
N GLY A 82 9.39 9.30 -18.46
CA GLY A 82 8.34 10.07 -17.77
C GLY A 82 6.94 9.46 -17.93
N THR A 83 6.85 8.29 -18.56
CA THR A 83 5.60 7.67 -18.98
C THR A 83 5.20 6.56 -18.02
N GLU A 84 3.98 6.60 -17.51
CA GLU A 84 3.37 5.48 -16.76
C GLU A 84 3.12 4.32 -17.72
N CYS A 85 3.68 3.14 -17.40
CA CYS A 85 3.39 1.91 -18.13
C CYS A 85 2.52 0.99 -17.30
N LYS A 86 1.39 0.58 -17.84
CA LYS A 86 0.44 -0.34 -17.21
C LYS A 86 0.41 -1.64 -18.00
N ILE A 87 0.49 -2.77 -17.29
CA ILE A 87 0.48 -4.10 -17.91
C ILE A 87 -0.63 -4.92 -17.29
N GLU A 88 -1.60 -5.33 -18.12
CA GLU A 88 -2.77 -6.11 -17.74
C GLU A 88 -2.81 -7.45 -18.49
N TYR A 89 -3.61 -8.37 -17.99
CA TYR A 89 -3.84 -9.65 -18.63
C TYR A 89 -4.72 -9.52 -19.88
N ALA A 90 -4.33 -10.22 -20.93
CA ALA A 90 -5.18 -10.53 -22.06
C ALA A 90 -4.96 -11.96 -22.52
N HIS A 91 -5.95 -12.55 -23.19
CA HIS A 91 -5.74 -13.81 -23.91
C HIS A 91 -4.81 -13.59 -25.12
N LEU A 92 -4.10 -14.63 -25.51
CA LEU A 92 -3.08 -14.56 -26.58
C LEU A 92 -3.61 -13.91 -27.88
N GLU A 93 -4.87 -14.19 -28.23
CA GLU A 93 -5.53 -13.65 -29.42
C GLU A 93 -5.89 -12.16 -29.30
N ASN A 94 -5.91 -11.62 -28.07
CA ASN A 94 -6.31 -10.26 -27.75
C ASN A 94 -5.15 -9.42 -27.18
N GLU A 95 -3.92 -9.86 -27.39
CA GLU A 95 -2.74 -9.07 -27.01
C GLU A 95 -2.74 -7.75 -27.78
N LYS A 96 -2.62 -6.64 -27.09
CA LYS A 96 -2.63 -5.30 -27.69
C LYS A 96 -1.85 -4.30 -26.86
N VAL A 97 -1.52 -3.18 -27.48
CA VAL A 97 -0.97 -1.99 -26.82
C VAL A 97 -1.88 -0.80 -27.10
N VAL A 98 -2.06 0.01 -26.11
CA VAL A 98 -2.79 1.28 -26.20
C VAL A 98 -1.84 2.39 -25.79
N LEU A 99 -1.68 3.39 -26.65
CA LEU A 99 -0.79 4.53 -26.46
C LEU A 99 -1.63 5.77 -26.21
N THR A 100 -1.41 6.46 -25.09
CA THR A 100 -2.05 7.75 -24.80
C THR A 100 -1.00 8.84 -24.87
N PHE A 101 -1.19 9.81 -25.75
CA PHE A 101 -0.29 10.95 -25.91
C PHE A 101 -0.63 12.08 -24.95
N LEU A 102 0.39 12.86 -24.62
CA LEU A 102 0.21 14.17 -23.99
C LEU A 102 -0.57 15.08 -24.95
N SER A 103 -1.37 15.98 -24.41
CA SER A 103 -1.94 17.07 -25.20
C SER A 103 -0.84 18.10 -25.52
N GLU A 104 -1.05 18.89 -26.56
CA GLU A 104 -0.14 19.99 -26.89
C GLU A 104 0.03 20.97 -25.72
N GLN A 105 -1.07 21.20 -24.98
CA GLN A 105 -1.02 22.03 -23.79
C GLN A 105 -0.08 21.44 -22.73
N GLU A 106 -0.17 20.13 -22.44
CA GLU A 106 0.73 19.48 -21.47
C GLU A 106 2.19 19.48 -21.94
N VAL A 107 2.44 19.26 -23.24
CA VAL A 107 3.79 19.39 -23.82
C VAL A 107 4.33 20.80 -23.62
N ARG A 108 3.52 21.81 -23.87
CA ARG A 108 3.87 23.23 -23.72
C ARG A 108 4.20 23.56 -22.26
N GLU A 109 3.39 23.08 -21.32
CA GLU A 109 3.63 23.24 -19.88
C GLU A 109 4.96 22.61 -19.45
N GLN A 110 5.28 21.40 -19.94
CA GLN A 110 6.54 20.72 -19.64
C GLN A 110 7.75 21.44 -20.26
N VAL A 111 7.64 21.88 -21.52
CA VAL A 111 8.69 22.68 -22.18
C VAL A 111 8.96 23.97 -21.39
N PHE A 112 7.90 24.67 -20.98
CA PHE A 112 8.00 25.89 -20.18
C PHE A 112 8.74 25.64 -18.86
N SER A 113 8.32 24.61 -18.11
CA SER A 113 8.95 24.22 -16.83
C SER A 113 10.44 23.88 -16.99
N LEU A 114 10.79 23.10 -18.02
CA LEU A 114 12.19 22.74 -18.30
C LEU A 114 13.01 23.97 -18.72
N CYS A 115 12.47 24.86 -19.55
CA CYS A 115 13.13 26.11 -19.93
C CYS A 115 13.42 27.00 -18.72
N GLU A 116 12.46 27.11 -17.79
CA GLU A 116 12.64 27.85 -16.54
C GLU A 116 13.78 27.29 -15.68
N GLN A 117 13.79 25.97 -15.48
CA GLN A 117 14.84 25.28 -14.72
C GLN A 117 16.24 25.42 -15.37
N LEU A 118 16.30 25.40 -16.68
CA LEU A 118 17.54 25.50 -17.44
C LEU A 118 18.03 26.93 -17.61
N GLY A 119 17.16 27.92 -17.35
CA GLY A 119 17.44 29.35 -17.64
C GLY A 119 17.47 29.67 -19.13
N LEU A 120 16.72 28.91 -19.94
CA LEU A 120 16.55 29.17 -21.38
C LEU A 120 15.40 30.15 -21.62
N HIS A 121 15.49 30.87 -22.75
CA HIS A 121 14.40 31.75 -23.15
C HIS A 121 13.10 30.99 -23.38
N GLN A 122 12.04 31.46 -22.75
CA GLN A 122 10.72 30.88 -22.92
C GLN A 122 10.20 31.20 -24.34
N VAL A 123 9.63 30.21 -24.99
CA VAL A 123 9.07 30.31 -26.32
C VAL A 123 7.55 30.25 -26.22
N GLU A 124 6.88 31.30 -26.72
CA GLU A 124 5.40 31.37 -26.66
C GLU A 124 4.72 30.32 -27.55
N ASN A 125 5.36 29.87 -28.61
CA ASN A 125 4.78 28.97 -29.60
C ASN A 125 5.76 27.86 -30.00
N ILE A 126 5.54 26.65 -29.45
CA ILE A 126 6.31 25.44 -29.75
C ILE A 126 6.03 24.88 -31.17
N ASN A 127 5.13 25.49 -31.94
CA ASN A 127 4.80 25.07 -33.31
C ASN A 127 5.75 25.66 -34.36
N ARG A 128 6.59 26.57 -33.97
CA ARG A 128 7.56 27.22 -34.85
C ARG A 128 8.87 26.42 -34.87
N GLU A 129 9.33 26.04 -36.06
CA GLU A 129 10.57 25.25 -36.23
C GLU A 129 11.81 26.00 -35.75
N ASP A 130 11.88 27.32 -35.98
CA ASP A 130 12.96 28.18 -35.51
C ASP A 130 13.05 28.21 -33.98
N ALA A 131 11.93 28.22 -33.32
CA ALA A 131 11.84 28.19 -31.86
C ALA A 131 12.31 26.84 -31.26
N ILE A 132 11.91 25.75 -31.88
CA ILE A 132 12.33 24.40 -31.47
C ILE A 132 13.84 24.26 -31.65
N GLU A 133 14.38 24.72 -32.79
CA GLU A 133 15.82 24.64 -33.07
C GLU A 133 16.64 25.48 -32.09
N LEU A 134 16.17 26.66 -31.73
CA LEU A 134 16.81 27.53 -30.73
C LEU A 134 16.90 26.83 -29.34
N LEU A 135 15.80 26.24 -28.89
CA LEU A 135 15.76 25.52 -27.62
C LEU A 135 16.66 24.26 -27.65
N ARG A 136 16.73 23.59 -28.79
CA ARG A 136 17.60 22.43 -29.00
C ARG A 136 19.07 22.83 -28.93
N GLN A 137 19.48 23.86 -29.62
CA GLN A 137 20.86 24.38 -29.59
C GLN A 137 21.26 24.86 -28.18
N GLY A 138 20.35 25.56 -27.49
CA GLY A 138 20.57 25.98 -26.12
C GLY A 138 20.75 24.77 -25.16
N SER A 139 19.95 23.74 -25.35
CA SER A 139 20.06 22.49 -24.55
C SER A 139 21.34 21.73 -24.87
N GLU A 140 21.73 21.59 -26.14
CA GLU A 140 22.98 20.95 -26.56
C GLU A 140 24.20 21.68 -25.98
N ALA A 141 24.15 23.01 -25.95
CA ALA A 141 25.23 23.81 -25.35
C ALA A 141 25.35 23.54 -23.83
N ILE A 142 24.23 23.41 -23.12
CA ILE A 142 24.24 23.05 -21.70
C ILE A 142 24.85 21.66 -21.50
N ILE A 143 24.46 20.66 -22.29
CA ILE A 143 24.99 19.30 -22.21
C ILE A 143 26.52 19.29 -22.43
N GLN A 144 26.98 20.04 -23.40
CA GLN A 144 28.42 20.18 -23.67
C GLN A 144 29.16 20.84 -22.49
N GLN A 145 28.58 21.91 -21.91
CA GLN A 145 29.16 22.60 -20.75
C GLN A 145 29.27 21.69 -19.53
N GLU A 146 28.27 20.84 -19.30
CA GLU A 146 28.23 19.91 -18.21
C GLU A 146 29.08 18.63 -18.44
N GLY A 147 29.66 18.49 -19.62
CA GLY A 147 30.57 17.37 -19.97
C GLY A 147 29.89 16.07 -20.36
N GLY A 148 28.58 16.11 -20.71
CA GLY A 148 27.81 14.99 -21.25
C GLY A 148 26.40 14.85 -20.66
N GLU A 149 25.55 14.16 -21.37
CA GLU A 149 24.09 14.03 -21.13
C GLU A 149 23.68 13.57 -19.72
N SER A 150 24.50 12.77 -19.04
CA SER A 150 24.17 12.18 -17.73
C SER A 150 25.05 12.68 -16.58
N LYS A 151 25.88 13.67 -16.81
CA LYS A 151 26.90 14.13 -15.83
C LYS A 151 26.32 14.98 -14.70
N SER A 152 25.26 15.73 -14.96
CA SER A 152 24.61 16.57 -13.96
C SER A 152 23.08 16.53 -14.12
N GLU A 153 22.34 16.95 -13.10
CA GLU A 153 20.88 17.10 -13.18
C GLU A 153 20.47 18.09 -14.28
N ARG A 154 21.26 19.14 -14.45
CA ARG A 154 21.02 20.14 -15.48
C ARG A 154 21.22 19.59 -16.89
N ALA A 155 22.22 18.72 -17.10
CA ALA A 155 22.41 18.02 -18.37
C ALA A 155 21.27 17.05 -18.67
N LYS A 156 20.78 16.33 -17.67
CA LYS A 156 19.62 15.43 -17.82
C LYS A 156 18.34 16.20 -18.17
N GLN A 157 18.10 17.35 -17.55
CA GLN A 157 16.96 18.21 -17.88
C GLN A 157 17.06 18.76 -19.31
N ALA A 158 18.25 19.16 -19.76
CA ALA A 158 18.48 19.62 -21.13
C ALA A 158 18.23 18.48 -22.14
N GLN A 159 18.68 17.28 -21.84
CA GLN A 159 18.41 16.09 -22.65
C GLN A 159 16.91 15.75 -22.70
N ALA A 160 16.21 15.84 -21.55
CA ALA A 160 14.77 15.64 -21.51
C ALA A 160 14.02 16.65 -22.40
N LEU A 161 14.45 17.91 -22.42
CA LEU A 161 13.87 18.93 -23.30
C LEU A 161 14.11 18.59 -24.79
N ILE A 162 15.31 18.16 -25.19
CA ILE A 162 15.61 17.73 -26.56
C ILE A 162 14.71 16.56 -26.98
N LEU A 163 14.56 15.57 -26.13
CA LEU A 163 13.73 14.40 -26.40
C LEU A 163 12.24 14.77 -26.52
N LEU A 164 11.75 15.63 -25.63
CA LEU A 164 10.37 16.12 -25.65
C LEU A 164 10.07 16.89 -26.96
N LEU A 165 10.93 17.80 -27.35
CA LEU A 165 10.78 18.56 -28.59
C LEU A 165 10.86 17.64 -29.83
N SER A 166 11.83 16.74 -29.87
CA SER A 166 11.98 15.76 -30.94
C SER A 166 10.79 14.85 -31.08
N GLY A 167 10.27 14.36 -29.91
CA GLY A 167 9.07 13.54 -29.85
C GLY A 167 7.83 14.28 -30.30
N TYR A 168 7.69 15.54 -29.91
CA TYR A 168 6.58 16.40 -30.33
C TYR A 168 6.55 16.58 -31.85
N VAL A 169 7.70 16.90 -32.48
CA VAL A 169 7.80 17.04 -33.91
C VAL A 169 7.47 15.73 -34.64
N ALA A 170 8.05 14.61 -34.18
CA ALA A 170 7.86 13.32 -34.81
C ALA A 170 6.42 12.77 -34.70
N ASN A 171 5.70 13.15 -33.64
CA ASN A 171 4.36 12.62 -33.35
C ASN A 171 3.26 13.68 -33.41
N ARG A 172 3.51 14.82 -34.02
CA ARG A 172 2.58 15.97 -34.08
C ARG A 172 1.17 15.61 -34.56
N GLN A 173 1.07 14.67 -35.49
CA GLN A 173 -0.20 14.18 -36.03
C GLN A 173 -1.06 13.42 -35.02
N HIS A 174 -0.45 12.90 -33.94
CA HIS A 174 -1.12 12.13 -32.89
C HIS A 174 -1.39 12.95 -31.63
N ILE A 175 -0.90 14.19 -31.57
CA ILE A 175 -1.02 15.07 -30.40
C ILE A 175 -2.13 16.09 -30.63
N HIS A 176 -3.19 16.04 -29.81
CA HIS A 176 -4.30 16.98 -29.88
C HIS A 176 -4.03 18.20 -29.01
N THR A 177 -4.68 19.31 -29.33
CA THR A 177 -4.39 20.63 -28.70
C THR A 177 -4.69 20.65 -27.20
N ILE A 178 -5.85 20.08 -26.79
CA ILE A 178 -6.34 20.18 -25.40
C ILE A 178 -6.47 18.81 -24.75
N ASN A 179 -6.97 17.81 -25.50
CA ASN A 179 -7.30 16.49 -24.97
C ASN A 179 -6.19 15.48 -25.25
N ASN A 180 -5.98 14.56 -24.31
CA ASN A 180 -5.11 13.42 -24.52
C ASN A 180 -5.72 12.48 -25.57
N ALA A 181 -4.99 12.18 -26.60
CA ALA A 181 -5.40 11.26 -27.65
C ALA A 181 -4.90 9.85 -27.32
N THR A 182 -5.78 8.88 -27.52
CA THR A 182 -5.48 7.47 -27.25
C THR A 182 -5.61 6.69 -28.54
N TYR A 183 -4.59 5.89 -28.86
CA TYR A 183 -4.50 5.12 -30.09
C TYR A 183 -4.26 3.66 -29.81
N SER A 184 -4.90 2.78 -30.57
CA SER A 184 -4.67 1.35 -30.54
C SER A 184 -3.44 0.94 -31.36
N MET A 185 -2.98 -0.29 -31.13
CA MET A 185 -1.89 -0.88 -31.89
C MET A 185 -2.18 -0.92 -33.41
N GLU A 186 -3.44 -1.13 -33.80
CA GLU A 186 -3.90 -1.23 -35.17
C GLU A 186 -3.80 0.12 -35.90
N GLU A 187 -4.09 1.24 -35.21
CA GLU A 187 -4.00 2.59 -35.77
C GLU A 187 -2.54 2.99 -36.10
N PHE A 188 -1.57 2.37 -35.41
CA PHE A 188 -0.14 2.51 -35.69
C PHE A 188 0.40 1.46 -36.67
N ASN A 189 -0.43 0.53 -37.15
CA ASN A 189 -0.05 -0.59 -38.00
C ASN A 189 1.04 -1.48 -37.37
N PHE A 190 1.05 -1.64 -36.05
CA PHE A 190 1.92 -2.59 -35.37
C PHE A 190 1.33 -4.00 -35.46
N ASN A 191 2.14 -4.96 -35.90
CA ASN A 191 1.70 -6.34 -36.06
C ASN A 191 1.77 -7.16 -34.75
N ASN A 192 2.55 -6.71 -33.78
CA ASN A 192 2.79 -7.42 -32.54
C ASN A 192 3.26 -6.48 -31.41
N LEU A 193 3.20 -7.00 -30.18
CA LEU A 193 3.64 -6.25 -29.00
C LEU A 193 5.09 -5.76 -29.07
N LYS A 194 5.98 -6.54 -29.76
CA LYS A 194 7.40 -6.20 -29.84
C LYS A 194 7.62 -4.93 -30.69
N GLU A 195 6.89 -4.78 -31.77
CA GLU A 195 6.95 -3.56 -32.63
C GLU A 195 6.45 -2.34 -31.86
N ALA A 196 5.31 -2.46 -31.19
CA ALA A 196 4.76 -1.39 -30.36
C ALA A 196 5.70 -1.00 -29.21
N ALA A 197 6.27 -2.01 -28.52
CA ALA A 197 7.29 -1.79 -27.51
C ALA A 197 8.54 -1.10 -28.10
N GLY A 198 8.96 -1.49 -29.28
CA GLY A 198 10.07 -0.87 -30.02
C GLY A 198 9.82 0.60 -30.35
N TYR A 199 8.58 0.96 -30.69
CA TYR A 199 8.20 2.36 -30.90
C TYR A 199 8.22 3.16 -29.58
N ALA A 200 7.61 2.63 -28.54
CA ALA A 200 7.53 3.28 -27.24
C ALA A 200 8.90 3.43 -26.55
N ARG A 201 9.87 2.59 -26.89
CA ARG A 201 11.25 2.61 -26.36
C ARG A 201 12.09 3.76 -26.89
N ARG A 202 11.75 4.36 -28.02
CA ARG A 202 12.50 5.53 -28.51
C ARG A 202 12.32 6.68 -27.55
N GLY A 203 13.41 7.20 -27.01
CA GLY A 203 13.39 8.23 -25.96
C GLY A 203 12.55 9.45 -26.34
N SER A 204 12.57 9.86 -27.62
CA SER A 204 11.73 10.95 -28.13
C SER A 204 10.23 10.58 -28.14
N ASN A 205 9.85 9.36 -28.51
CA ASN A 205 8.46 8.94 -28.49
C ASN A 205 7.94 8.82 -27.05
N SER A 206 8.74 8.20 -26.16
CA SER A 206 8.41 8.07 -24.74
C SER A 206 8.16 9.43 -24.09
N ALA A 207 8.91 10.48 -24.46
CA ALA A 207 8.77 11.81 -23.88
C ALA A 207 7.42 12.48 -24.14
N VAL A 208 6.68 12.08 -25.18
CA VAL A 208 5.36 12.62 -25.54
C VAL A 208 4.20 11.67 -25.23
N LEU A 209 4.50 10.48 -24.69
CA LEU A 209 3.49 9.54 -24.22
C LEU A 209 3.16 9.80 -22.76
N LYS A 210 1.87 9.93 -22.45
CA LYS A 210 1.36 10.08 -21.09
C LYS A 210 1.24 8.71 -20.40
N ARG A 211 0.76 7.72 -21.17
CA ARG A 211 0.54 6.35 -20.68
C ARG A 211 0.69 5.34 -21.79
N ILE A 212 1.22 4.19 -21.41
CA ILE A 212 1.30 3.00 -22.27
C ILE A 212 0.59 1.87 -21.54
N GLU A 213 -0.40 1.27 -22.18
CA GLU A 213 -1.13 0.13 -21.60
C GLU A 213 -0.88 -1.11 -22.46
N TYR A 214 -0.20 -2.09 -21.85
CA TYR A 214 0.07 -3.39 -22.45
C TYR A 214 -0.96 -4.39 -21.97
N TYR A 215 -1.56 -5.10 -22.88
CA TYR A 215 -2.45 -6.24 -22.62
C TYR A 215 -1.77 -7.50 -23.15
N CYS A 216 -1.25 -8.33 -22.25
CA CYS A 216 -0.47 -9.49 -22.66
C CYS A 216 -0.84 -10.77 -21.90
N ASN A 217 -0.61 -11.92 -22.52
CA ASN A 217 -0.84 -13.22 -21.91
C ASN A 217 0.38 -13.61 -21.05
N HIS A 218 0.18 -13.57 -19.73
CA HIS A 218 1.19 -14.03 -18.80
C HIS A 218 0.56 -14.55 -17.50
N PRO A 219 1.01 -15.70 -16.94
CA PRO A 219 0.42 -16.31 -15.75
C PRO A 219 0.37 -15.35 -14.53
N LEU A 220 1.39 -14.52 -14.33
CA LEU A 220 1.43 -13.56 -13.23
C LEU A 220 0.27 -12.55 -13.28
N LEU A 221 -0.29 -12.28 -14.46
CA LEU A 221 -1.35 -11.29 -14.66
C LEU A 221 -2.76 -11.90 -14.65
N GLN A 222 -2.87 -13.24 -14.77
CA GLN A 222 -4.16 -13.94 -14.93
C GLN A 222 -5.16 -13.68 -13.82
N ASP A 223 -4.68 -13.48 -12.59
CA ASP A 223 -5.49 -13.33 -11.39
C ASP A 223 -5.96 -11.88 -11.13
N GLY A 224 -5.97 -11.05 -12.17
CA GLY A 224 -6.31 -9.63 -12.06
C GLY A 224 -5.14 -8.78 -11.56
N ASN A 225 -3.94 -9.31 -11.57
CA ASN A 225 -2.75 -8.55 -11.24
C ASN A 225 -2.42 -7.57 -12.37
N VAL A 226 -2.20 -6.33 -11.98
CA VAL A 226 -1.87 -5.23 -12.87
C VAL A 226 -0.50 -4.70 -12.46
N ILE A 227 0.46 -4.73 -13.34
CA ILE A 227 1.79 -4.17 -13.10
C ILE A 227 1.81 -2.73 -13.58
N ILE A 228 2.29 -1.81 -12.73
CA ILE A 228 2.45 -0.40 -13.05
C ILE A 228 3.92 -0.04 -12.89
N ASP A 229 4.58 0.25 -14.01
CA ASP A 229 5.93 0.85 -14.02
C ASP A 229 5.77 2.37 -13.95
N THR A 230 6.31 2.97 -12.90
CA THR A 230 6.23 4.42 -12.70
C THR A 230 7.52 5.10 -13.14
N PRO A 231 7.45 6.41 -13.46
CA PRO A 231 8.65 7.22 -13.64
C PRO A 231 9.63 7.11 -12.47
N GLY A 232 10.89 7.41 -12.69
CA GLY A 232 11.87 7.48 -11.61
C GLY A 232 11.51 8.57 -10.61
N ILE A 233 11.70 8.30 -9.32
CA ILE A 233 11.50 9.30 -8.26
C ILE A 233 12.50 10.47 -8.33
N ASP A 234 13.57 10.29 -9.06
CA ASP A 234 14.61 11.26 -9.42
C ASP A 234 14.48 11.73 -10.88
N ALA A 235 13.25 11.67 -11.43
CA ALA A 235 13.00 12.14 -12.79
C ALA A 235 13.32 13.64 -12.91
N PRO A 236 13.89 14.06 -14.05
CA PRO A 236 14.23 15.47 -14.29
C PRO A 236 13.02 16.41 -14.27
N VAL A 237 11.84 15.86 -14.56
CA VAL A 237 10.56 16.56 -14.52
C VAL A 237 9.88 16.27 -13.17
N GLU A 238 9.71 17.28 -12.34
CA GLU A 238 9.13 17.15 -10.99
C GLU A 238 7.73 16.52 -11.00
N LYS A 239 6.93 16.81 -12.03
CA LYS A 239 5.59 16.23 -12.22
C LYS A 239 5.63 14.71 -12.31
N ASP A 240 6.67 14.15 -12.96
CA ASP A 240 6.81 12.69 -13.11
C ASP A 240 7.15 11.99 -11.79
N ALA A 241 8.01 12.61 -11.00
CA ALA A 241 8.31 12.12 -9.65
C ALA A 241 7.05 12.15 -8.77
N ARG A 242 6.25 13.22 -8.84
CA ARG A 242 5.00 13.36 -8.09
C ARG A 242 3.98 12.28 -8.46
N LEU A 243 3.84 11.93 -9.76
CA LEU A 243 2.97 10.84 -10.20
C LEU A 243 3.30 9.51 -9.51
N THR A 244 4.59 9.22 -9.31
CA THR A 244 5.03 8.01 -8.61
C THR A 244 4.56 8.02 -7.15
N TYR A 245 4.72 9.13 -6.44
CA TYR A 245 4.26 9.24 -5.04
C TYR A 245 2.74 9.15 -4.93
N ASP A 246 1.99 9.78 -5.84
CA ASP A 246 0.53 9.71 -5.86
C ASP A 246 0.05 8.26 -6.09
N LYS A 247 0.71 7.52 -6.98
CA LYS A 247 0.41 6.10 -7.22
C LYS A 247 0.72 5.21 -6.03
N ILE A 248 1.84 5.42 -5.35
CA ILE A 248 2.20 4.68 -4.13
C ILE A 248 1.15 4.87 -3.03
N GLN A 249 0.62 6.08 -2.90
CA GLN A 249 -0.35 6.44 -1.86
C GLN A 249 -1.78 6.08 -2.24
N HIS A 250 -2.04 5.76 -3.51
CA HIS A 250 -3.39 5.51 -3.98
C HIS A 250 -4.02 4.30 -3.25
N PRO A 251 -5.29 4.39 -2.81
CA PRO A 251 -5.96 3.31 -2.09
C PRO A 251 -6.13 2.03 -2.92
N ASP A 252 -6.21 2.14 -4.25
CA ASP A 252 -6.35 0.98 -5.14
C ASP A 252 -5.02 0.22 -5.32
N THR A 253 -3.89 0.79 -4.92
CA THR A 253 -2.59 0.12 -4.98
C THR A 253 -2.55 -1.03 -3.97
N SER A 254 -2.46 -2.25 -4.47
CA SER A 254 -2.46 -3.46 -3.66
C SER A 254 -1.08 -3.83 -3.13
N ALA A 255 -0.04 -3.56 -3.91
CA ALA A 255 1.35 -3.78 -3.52
C ALA A 255 2.26 -2.69 -4.08
N VAL A 256 3.27 -2.29 -3.31
CA VAL A 256 4.32 -1.37 -3.72
C VAL A 256 5.65 -2.12 -3.75
N VAL A 257 6.30 -2.15 -4.89
CA VAL A 257 7.64 -2.72 -5.06
C VAL A 257 8.64 -1.57 -5.07
N CYS A 258 9.27 -1.33 -3.93
CA CYS A 258 10.31 -0.33 -3.78
C CYS A 258 11.63 -0.90 -4.30
N VAL A 259 12.03 -0.52 -5.52
CA VAL A 259 13.25 -0.99 -6.17
C VAL A 259 14.42 -0.07 -5.81
N LEU A 260 15.40 -0.63 -5.12
CA LEU A 260 16.57 0.05 -4.59
C LEU A 260 17.84 -0.48 -5.27
N LYS A 261 18.85 0.37 -5.37
CA LYS A 261 20.19 -0.07 -5.79
C LYS A 261 20.93 -0.68 -4.62
N PRO A 262 21.82 -1.67 -4.84
CA PRO A 262 22.81 -2.03 -3.85
C PRO A 262 23.67 -0.79 -3.59
N ALA A 263 23.93 -0.49 -2.31
CA ALA A 263 24.65 0.70 -1.89
C ALA A 263 26.05 0.73 -2.54
N SER A 264 26.19 1.46 -3.64
CA SER A 264 27.45 1.52 -4.41
C SER A 264 28.56 2.28 -3.67
N MET A 265 28.22 3.18 -2.75
CA MET A 265 29.16 3.98 -1.96
C MET A 265 28.86 4.06 -0.46
N GLY A 266 27.92 3.26 0.05
CA GLY A 266 27.59 3.26 1.48
C GLY A 266 26.40 4.13 1.86
N ASP A 267 25.96 5.05 1.01
CA ASP A 267 24.84 5.95 1.27
C ASP A 267 23.76 5.81 0.20
N MET A 268 22.50 5.76 0.66
CA MET A 268 21.35 5.84 -0.22
C MET A 268 21.28 7.23 -0.86
N THR A 269 20.81 7.30 -2.09
CA THR A 269 20.55 8.59 -2.74
C THR A 269 19.50 9.38 -1.98
N LYS A 270 19.55 10.71 -2.09
CA LYS A 270 18.52 11.58 -1.47
C LYS A 270 17.10 11.16 -1.89
N ALA A 271 16.90 10.82 -3.16
CA ALA A 271 15.62 10.37 -3.68
C ALA A 271 15.18 9.03 -3.08
N GLU A 272 16.08 8.04 -2.93
CA GLU A 272 15.77 6.77 -2.28
C GLU A 272 15.44 6.96 -0.79
N THR A 273 16.17 7.83 -0.11
CA THR A 273 15.87 8.18 1.30
C THR A 273 14.48 8.80 1.44
N GLN A 274 14.13 9.76 0.59
CA GLN A 274 12.80 10.37 0.58
C GLN A 274 11.69 9.35 0.29
N LEU A 275 11.91 8.44 -0.67
CA LEU A 275 10.95 7.37 -0.95
C LEU A 275 10.72 6.49 0.27
N LEU A 276 11.78 6.07 0.95
CA LEU A 276 11.67 5.27 2.17
C LEU A 276 10.98 6.03 3.30
N GLU A 277 11.23 7.33 3.44
CA GLU A 277 10.53 8.18 4.41
C GLU A 277 9.03 8.25 4.13
N VAL A 278 8.63 8.49 2.88
CA VAL A 278 7.21 8.48 2.49
C VAL A 278 6.54 7.14 2.80
N ILE A 279 7.22 6.04 2.49
CA ILE A 279 6.71 4.69 2.79
C ILE A 279 6.58 4.47 4.31
N ARG A 280 7.60 4.83 5.08
CA ARG A 280 7.62 4.63 6.54
C ARG A 280 6.59 5.49 7.27
N ASN A 281 6.36 6.70 6.78
CA ASN A 281 5.44 7.67 7.36
C ASN A 281 3.98 7.41 7.05
N ASN A 282 3.69 6.51 6.09
CA ASN A 282 2.34 6.15 5.71
C ASN A 282 2.06 4.68 6.07
N PRO A 283 1.34 4.42 7.16
CA PRO A 283 1.06 3.06 7.63
C PRO A 283 0.30 2.23 6.61
N GLY A 284 -0.66 2.84 5.91
CA GLY A 284 -1.43 2.16 4.86
C GLY A 284 -0.58 1.66 3.69
N ILE A 285 0.65 2.19 3.53
CA ILE A 285 1.60 1.71 2.53
C ILE A 285 2.52 0.64 3.12
N ARG A 286 2.98 0.82 4.35
CA ARG A 286 4.03 0.00 4.97
C ARG A 286 3.71 -1.50 4.96
N ASP A 287 2.43 -1.86 5.14
CA ASP A 287 1.99 -3.26 5.19
C ASP A 287 1.86 -3.92 3.82
N ARG A 288 2.04 -3.16 2.74
CA ARG A 288 1.95 -3.63 1.35
C ARG A 288 3.23 -3.42 0.54
N VAL A 289 4.36 -3.10 1.19
CA VAL A 289 5.63 -2.82 0.51
C VAL A 289 6.53 -4.02 0.47
N PHE A 290 7.16 -4.22 -0.69
CA PHE A 290 8.26 -5.14 -0.94
C PHE A 290 9.50 -4.32 -1.27
N TYR A 291 10.57 -4.52 -0.52
CA TYR A 291 11.85 -3.88 -0.78
C TYR A 291 12.72 -4.78 -1.63
N VAL A 292 13.07 -4.34 -2.81
CA VAL A 292 13.83 -5.13 -3.77
C VAL A 292 15.13 -4.43 -4.09
N PHE A 293 16.23 -4.96 -3.54
CA PHE A 293 17.57 -4.55 -3.90
C PHE A 293 17.94 -5.21 -5.24
N ASN A 294 17.73 -4.48 -6.32
CA ASN A 294 18.00 -4.95 -7.67
C ASN A 294 19.45 -4.64 -8.08
N ARG A 295 19.96 -5.27 -9.13
CA ARG A 295 21.36 -5.21 -9.55
C ARG A 295 22.34 -5.81 -8.51
N ILE A 296 21.87 -6.85 -7.81
CA ILE A 296 22.67 -7.51 -6.75
C ILE A 296 23.95 -8.12 -7.29
N ASP A 297 24.00 -8.46 -8.58
CA ASP A 297 25.19 -8.94 -9.29
C ASP A 297 26.38 -7.99 -9.17
N GLU A 298 26.16 -6.69 -9.08
CA GLU A 298 27.23 -5.71 -8.85
C GLU A 298 27.98 -5.97 -7.52
N THR A 299 27.30 -6.52 -6.51
CA THR A 299 27.87 -6.82 -5.19
C THR A 299 28.64 -8.15 -5.16
N TRP A 300 28.46 -9.01 -6.16
CA TRP A 300 29.13 -10.31 -6.19
C TRP A 300 30.63 -10.21 -6.43
N TYR A 301 31.04 -9.13 -7.06
CA TYR A 301 32.44 -8.86 -7.42
C TYR A 301 33.17 -7.97 -6.42
N ASN A 302 32.47 -7.51 -5.38
CA ASN A 302 33.02 -6.60 -4.38
C ASN A 302 32.49 -6.96 -2.98
N ASN A 303 33.37 -7.52 -2.15
CA ASN A 303 33.01 -7.95 -0.80
C ASN A 303 32.62 -6.78 0.12
N ASP A 304 33.21 -5.59 -0.06
CA ASP A 304 32.88 -4.41 0.73
C ASP A 304 31.45 -3.94 0.44
N LEU A 305 31.04 -3.92 -0.83
CA LEU A 305 29.68 -3.60 -1.22
C LEU A 305 28.69 -4.61 -0.65
N LYS A 306 29.04 -5.89 -0.68
CA LYS A 306 28.23 -6.96 -0.11
C LYS A 306 28.03 -6.79 1.40
N GLN A 307 29.09 -6.47 2.14
CA GLN A 307 29.01 -6.22 3.57
C GLN A 307 28.19 -4.97 3.89
N ARG A 308 28.43 -3.87 3.17
CA ARG A 308 27.65 -2.62 3.32
C ARG A 308 26.17 -2.83 3.07
N LEU A 309 25.81 -3.55 2.01
CA LEU A 309 24.43 -3.88 1.73
C LEU A 309 23.80 -4.73 2.84
N ASN A 310 24.50 -5.75 3.34
CA ASN A 310 23.99 -6.55 4.44
C ASN A 310 23.79 -5.73 5.72
N ASN A 311 24.73 -4.85 6.04
CA ASN A 311 24.61 -3.93 7.17
C ASN A 311 23.44 -2.95 6.99
N LEU A 312 23.27 -2.40 5.81
CA LEU A 312 22.12 -1.55 5.49
C LEU A 312 20.80 -2.28 5.70
N ILE A 313 20.68 -3.50 5.17
CA ILE A 313 19.46 -4.31 5.32
C ILE A 313 19.20 -4.61 6.80
N SER A 314 20.20 -5.04 7.56
CA SER A 314 20.03 -5.38 8.98
C SER A 314 19.69 -4.17 9.87
N THR A 315 20.18 -2.98 9.52
CA THR A 315 19.93 -1.75 10.29
C THR A 315 18.63 -1.05 9.92
N GLN A 316 18.29 -1.01 8.63
CA GLN A 316 17.16 -0.25 8.12
C GLN A 316 15.86 -1.09 7.97
N PHE A 317 15.99 -2.40 7.77
CA PHE A 317 14.91 -3.32 7.47
C PHE A 317 14.88 -4.45 8.50
N GLN A 318 14.38 -4.16 9.69
CA GLN A 318 14.35 -5.11 10.82
C GLN A 318 13.48 -6.35 10.55
N ASP A 319 12.44 -6.21 9.76
CA ASP A 319 11.64 -7.32 9.24
C ASP A 319 12.14 -7.66 7.83
N GLY A 320 12.97 -8.69 7.72
CA GLY A 320 13.50 -9.17 6.44
C GLY A 320 12.53 -9.94 5.58
N SER A 321 11.30 -10.19 6.03
CA SER A 321 10.33 -11.06 5.33
C SER A 321 9.92 -10.54 3.95
N ARG A 322 9.97 -9.21 3.72
CA ARG A 322 9.65 -8.55 2.46
C ARG A 322 10.84 -7.85 1.81
N VAL A 323 12.05 -8.30 2.12
CA VAL A 323 13.29 -7.78 1.54
C VAL A 323 13.90 -8.80 0.61
N PHE A 324 14.07 -8.44 -0.65
CA PHE A 324 14.56 -9.32 -1.71
C PHE A 324 15.81 -8.75 -2.36
N LYS A 325 16.69 -9.64 -2.78
CA LYS A 325 17.92 -9.33 -3.51
C LYS A 325 17.81 -9.90 -4.90
N THR A 326 17.76 -9.05 -5.92
CA THR A 326 17.52 -9.47 -7.29
C THR A 326 18.54 -8.92 -8.27
N SER A 327 18.77 -9.65 -9.34
CA SER A 327 19.36 -9.15 -10.59
C SER A 327 18.33 -9.32 -11.72
N GLY A 328 17.58 -8.26 -11.99
CA GLY A 328 16.60 -8.26 -13.07
C GLY A 328 17.22 -8.56 -14.42
N LEU A 329 18.44 -8.05 -14.66
CA LEU A 329 19.19 -8.30 -15.91
C LEU A 329 19.49 -9.79 -16.11
N LEU A 330 20.12 -10.43 -15.13
CA LEU A 330 20.49 -11.84 -15.21
C LEU A 330 19.26 -12.77 -15.17
N GLY A 331 18.23 -12.39 -14.40
CA GLY A 331 16.96 -13.12 -14.39
C GLY A 331 16.26 -13.08 -15.73
N PHE A 332 16.26 -11.92 -16.38
CA PHE A 332 15.69 -11.76 -17.72
C PHE A 332 16.48 -12.59 -18.76
N TYR A 333 17.80 -12.46 -18.79
CA TYR A 333 18.63 -13.23 -19.71
C TYR A 333 18.52 -14.73 -19.48
N GLY A 334 18.52 -15.17 -18.23
CA GLY A 334 18.31 -16.59 -17.89
C GLY A 334 17.00 -17.12 -18.44
N SER A 335 15.92 -16.39 -18.29
CA SER A 335 14.60 -16.73 -18.82
C SER A 335 14.57 -16.76 -20.35
N GLN A 336 15.23 -15.81 -21.01
CA GLN A 336 15.34 -15.79 -22.48
C GLN A 336 16.14 -16.97 -23.01
N ILE A 337 17.28 -17.28 -22.38
CA ILE A 337 18.09 -18.42 -22.73
C ILE A 337 17.33 -19.75 -22.53
N GLU A 338 16.54 -19.85 -21.46
CA GLU A 338 15.74 -21.04 -21.18
C GLU A 338 14.64 -21.28 -22.23
N GLN A 339 13.96 -20.20 -22.67
CA GLN A 339 12.89 -20.28 -23.66
C GLN A 339 13.37 -20.52 -25.07
N THR A 340 14.62 -20.22 -25.38
CA THR A 340 15.19 -20.36 -26.72
C THR A 340 15.58 -21.81 -27.00
N SER A 341 15.27 -22.33 -28.18
CA SER A 341 15.67 -23.69 -28.57
C SER A 341 17.20 -23.84 -28.60
N GLN A 342 17.72 -25.09 -28.44
CA GLN A 342 19.17 -25.30 -28.47
C GLN A 342 19.83 -24.85 -29.78
N LYS A 343 19.09 -24.89 -30.89
CA LYS A 343 19.59 -24.45 -32.21
C LYS A 343 19.60 -22.93 -32.33
N ASP A 344 18.67 -22.24 -31.66
CA ASP A 344 18.46 -20.79 -31.75
C ASP A 344 19.11 -20.03 -30.58
N ARG A 345 19.69 -20.75 -29.59
CA ARG A 345 20.44 -20.11 -28.49
C ARG A 345 21.61 -19.28 -29.01
N PHE A 346 22.14 -19.64 -30.17
CA PHE A 346 23.14 -18.86 -30.90
C PHE A 346 22.57 -17.64 -31.61
N GLY A 347 21.26 -17.61 -31.85
CA GLY A 347 20.52 -16.50 -32.46
C GLY A 347 19.96 -15.51 -31.43
N LEU A 348 20.26 -15.63 -30.13
CA LEU A 348 19.98 -14.59 -29.12
C LEU A 348 20.61 -13.25 -29.48
N ASP A 349 21.67 -13.28 -30.30
CA ASP A 349 22.25 -12.08 -30.93
C ASP A 349 21.21 -11.26 -31.69
N THR A 350 20.22 -11.88 -32.33
CA THR A 350 19.17 -11.15 -33.06
C THR A 350 18.14 -10.51 -32.15
N VAL A 351 17.86 -11.10 -31.00
CA VAL A 351 16.91 -10.53 -30.00
C VAL A 351 17.51 -9.29 -29.32
N PHE A 352 18.81 -9.29 -29.09
CA PHE A 352 19.54 -8.18 -28.46
C PHE A 352 20.28 -7.29 -29.45
N ALA A 353 20.56 -7.72 -30.68
CA ALA A 353 21.22 -6.93 -31.72
C ALA A 353 20.39 -5.74 -32.19
N ASP A 354 19.07 -5.81 -32.10
CA ASP A 354 18.20 -4.68 -32.42
C ASP A 354 18.41 -3.49 -31.47
N ILE A 355 18.91 -3.72 -30.27
CA ILE A 355 19.26 -2.66 -29.30
C ILE A 355 20.52 -1.91 -29.77
N HIS A 356 21.52 -2.60 -30.28
CA HIS A 356 22.76 -2.00 -30.79
C HIS A 356 22.60 -1.28 -32.14
N LYS A 357 21.78 -1.82 -33.03
CA LYS A 357 21.49 -1.15 -34.33
C LYS A 357 20.76 0.17 -34.18
N LEU A 358 20.06 0.39 -33.06
CA LEU A 358 19.38 1.65 -32.74
C LEU A 358 20.36 2.70 -32.18
N ILE A 359 21.41 2.27 -31.49
CA ILE A 359 22.46 3.16 -30.95
C ILE A 359 23.37 3.66 -32.06
N ASP A 360 23.72 2.80 -33.04
CA ASP A 360 24.64 3.16 -34.14
C ASP A 360 24.02 4.10 -35.19
N LYS A 361 22.70 4.15 -35.34
CA LYS A 361 22.07 5.10 -36.28
C LYS A 361 22.06 6.53 -35.79
N THR A 362 22.36 6.80 -34.52
CA THR A 362 22.56 8.17 -33.99
C THR A 362 24.01 8.65 -34.06
N SER A 363 24.96 7.78 -34.41
CA SER A 363 26.40 8.13 -34.55
C SER A 363 26.92 8.22 -36.01
N ASP A 364 26.05 8.36 -37.01
CA ASP A 364 26.44 8.54 -38.39
C ASP A 364 27.07 9.94 -38.66
N ARG A 365 28.13 10.26 -37.95
CA ARG A 365 29.23 11.12 -38.38
C ARG A 365 30.47 10.77 -37.60
N ILE A 366 31.33 9.98 -38.16
CA ILE A 366 32.80 9.98 -38.11
C ILE A 366 33.34 8.58 -38.44
N SER A 367 34.02 8.59 -39.61
CA SER A 367 35.14 7.69 -40.07
C SER A 367 34.82 6.25 -40.39
N ASP A 368 34.87 6.04 -41.73
CA ASP A 368 35.50 4.86 -42.37
C ASP A 368 36.74 4.40 -41.65
N ARG A 369 36.68 3.20 -41.10
CA ARG A 369 37.76 2.19 -40.99
C ARG A 369 37.50 1.25 -39.84
N LYS A 370 37.04 0.08 -40.16
CA LYS A 370 37.51 -1.28 -39.85
C LYS A 370 36.36 -2.24 -40.02
N GLU A 371 36.58 -3.12 -40.93
CA GLU A 371 35.79 -4.32 -41.18
C GLU A 371 35.71 -5.16 -39.93
N SER A 372 34.47 -5.64 -39.64
CA SER A 372 34.09 -6.85 -38.95
C SER A 372 34.91 -7.28 -37.70
N GLU A 373 34.82 -6.53 -36.61
CA GLU A 373 34.73 -7.15 -35.30
C GLU A 373 33.25 -7.35 -35.02
N GLU A 374 32.76 -8.59 -35.02
CA GLU A 374 31.44 -8.95 -34.46
C GLU A 374 31.35 -8.34 -33.08
N GLN A 375 30.59 -7.24 -32.93
CA GLN A 375 30.40 -6.63 -31.62
C GLN A 375 29.71 -7.66 -30.73
N THR A 376 30.39 -8.03 -29.67
CA THR A 376 29.83 -9.00 -28.68
C THR A 376 28.69 -8.31 -27.92
N PRO A 377 27.49 -8.91 -27.92
CA PRO A 377 26.36 -8.35 -27.18
C PRO A 377 26.66 -8.21 -25.68
N GLN A 378 26.14 -7.16 -25.05
CA GLN A 378 26.40 -6.90 -23.63
C GLN A 378 26.01 -8.06 -22.72
N PHE A 379 24.91 -8.78 -23.02
CA PHE A 379 24.47 -9.92 -22.20
C PHE A 379 25.50 -11.07 -22.19
N VAL A 380 26.28 -11.25 -23.27
CA VAL A 380 27.36 -12.23 -23.33
C VAL A 380 28.47 -11.88 -22.35
N TYR A 381 28.84 -10.59 -22.25
CA TYR A 381 29.81 -10.11 -21.26
C TYR A 381 29.31 -10.37 -19.84
N GLU A 382 28.07 -10.00 -19.54
CA GLU A 382 27.48 -10.19 -18.20
C GLU A 382 27.37 -11.67 -17.85
N PHE A 383 26.97 -12.51 -18.79
CA PHE A 383 26.94 -13.96 -18.61
C PHE A 383 28.32 -14.53 -18.33
N LEU A 384 29.33 -14.19 -19.13
CA LEU A 384 30.71 -14.66 -18.92
C LEU A 384 31.27 -14.14 -17.60
N ARG A 385 30.96 -12.90 -17.25
CA ARG A 385 31.31 -12.33 -15.96
C ARG A 385 30.67 -13.09 -14.81
N TYR A 386 29.39 -13.42 -14.89
CA TYR A 386 28.73 -14.27 -13.92
C TYR A 386 29.41 -15.64 -13.80
N CYS A 387 29.71 -16.27 -14.92
CA CYS A 387 30.35 -17.59 -14.95
C CYS A 387 31.75 -17.62 -14.31
N THR A 388 32.55 -16.56 -14.46
CA THR A 388 33.97 -16.56 -14.13
C THR A 388 34.34 -15.73 -12.90
N ALA A 389 33.68 -14.61 -12.70
CA ALA A 389 34.11 -13.61 -11.72
C ALA A 389 33.16 -13.47 -10.52
N SER A 390 31.94 -13.98 -10.59
CA SER A 390 30.93 -13.76 -9.55
C SER A 390 31.22 -14.47 -8.21
N GLY A 391 32.02 -15.55 -8.23
CA GLY A 391 32.20 -16.43 -7.06
C GLY A 391 30.89 -17.12 -6.59
N LYS A 392 29.82 -17.03 -7.38
CA LYS A 392 28.50 -17.62 -7.07
C LYS A 392 28.43 -19.09 -7.47
N LEU A 393 29.10 -19.45 -8.54
CA LEU A 393 29.08 -20.80 -9.05
C LEU A 393 30.04 -21.71 -8.27
N PRO A 394 29.54 -22.78 -7.64
CA PRO A 394 30.38 -23.74 -6.94
C PRO A 394 31.26 -24.52 -7.94
N ALA A 395 32.57 -24.44 -7.72
CA ALA A 395 33.58 -25.07 -8.61
C ALA A 395 33.51 -26.60 -8.66
N ASP A 396 32.88 -27.24 -7.70
CA ASP A 396 32.60 -28.65 -7.65
C ASP A 396 31.50 -29.08 -8.61
N LYS A 397 30.56 -28.19 -8.90
CA LYS A 397 29.41 -28.45 -9.78
C LYS A 397 29.60 -27.95 -11.20
N PHE A 398 30.33 -26.86 -11.36
CA PHE A 398 30.52 -26.21 -12.65
C PHE A 398 31.99 -26.10 -13.00
N ARG A 399 32.40 -26.75 -14.09
CA ARG A 399 33.75 -26.65 -14.65
C ARG A 399 33.77 -25.67 -15.81
N ILE A 400 33.90 -24.41 -15.49
CA ILE A 400 33.87 -23.32 -16.47
C ILE A 400 35.29 -22.82 -16.70
N SER A 401 35.70 -22.83 -17.97
CA SER A 401 36.95 -22.20 -18.42
C SER A 401 36.64 -21.20 -19.53
N VAL A 402 37.12 -19.99 -19.41
CA VAL A 402 37.13 -19.01 -20.50
C VAL A 402 38.44 -19.15 -21.23
N ASN A 403 38.37 -19.45 -22.55
CA ASN A 403 39.54 -19.63 -23.37
C ASN A 403 39.91 -18.28 -24.04
N ASN A 404 41.11 -17.82 -23.84
CA ASN A 404 41.61 -16.57 -24.40
C ASN A 404 41.80 -16.57 -25.92
N PHE A 405 41.78 -17.76 -26.54
CA PHE A 405 41.88 -17.92 -27.99
C PHE A 405 40.53 -17.96 -28.69
N GLU A 406 39.45 -17.98 -27.93
CA GLU A 406 38.07 -17.93 -28.43
C GLU A 406 37.51 -16.51 -28.26
N SER A 407 36.67 -16.09 -29.23
CA SER A 407 35.87 -14.88 -29.04
C SER A 407 34.92 -15.01 -27.84
N GLN A 408 34.41 -13.90 -27.31
CA GLN A 408 33.43 -13.90 -26.22
C GLN A 408 32.18 -14.72 -26.60
N ASN A 409 31.71 -14.58 -27.84
CA ASN A 409 30.58 -15.32 -28.37
C ASN A 409 30.86 -16.83 -28.43
N GLN A 410 32.08 -17.23 -28.85
CA GLN A 410 32.48 -18.64 -28.87
C GLN A 410 32.56 -19.25 -27.47
N ASN A 411 33.14 -18.54 -26.53
CA ASN A 411 33.14 -18.94 -25.12
C ASN A 411 31.73 -19.10 -24.57
N TYR A 412 30.84 -18.14 -24.80
CA TYR A 412 29.44 -18.19 -24.41
C TYR A 412 28.72 -19.44 -24.90
N VAL A 413 28.86 -19.67 -26.21
CA VAL A 413 28.26 -20.82 -26.89
C VAL A 413 28.78 -22.16 -26.33
N ARG A 414 30.09 -22.27 -26.14
CA ARG A 414 30.72 -23.48 -25.60
C ARG A 414 30.31 -23.74 -24.18
N ILE A 415 30.37 -22.72 -23.30
CA ILE A 415 29.98 -22.86 -21.90
C ILE A 415 28.50 -23.28 -21.76
N LEU A 416 27.61 -22.69 -22.55
CA LEU A 416 26.21 -23.11 -22.56
C LEU A 416 26.02 -24.53 -23.09
N SER A 417 26.76 -24.93 -24.10
CA SER A 417 26.68 -26.32 -24.64
C SER A 417 27.21 -27.36 -23.65
N GLU A 418 28.27 -27.02 -22.91
CA GLU A 418 28.92 -27.94 -21.93
C GLU A 418 28.12 -28.03 -20.62
N GLN A 419 27.67 -26.91 -20.06
CA GLN A 419 27.00 -26.84 -18.76
C GLN A 419 25.47 -26.92 -18.87
N GLY A 420 24.91 -26.51 -20.01
CA GLY A 420 23.51 -26.70 -20.36
C GLY A 420 22.49 -26.12 -19.36
N LYS A 421 21.43 -26.90 -19.18
CA LYS A 421 20.28 -26.48 -18.35
C LYS A 421 20.63 -26.25 -16.90
N LEU A 422 21.62 -26.94 -16.35
CA LEU A 422 22.03 -26.76 -14.94
C LEU A 422 22.56 -25.36 -14.69
N LEU A 423 23.38 -24.84 -15.58
CA LEU A 423 23.93 -23.48 -15.47
C LEU A 423 22.83 -22.39 -15.60
N ILE A 424 21.91 -22.60 -16.55
CA ILE A 424 20.78 -21.70 -16.77
C ILE A 424 19.88 -21.65 -15.51
N ASN A 425 19.55 -22.82 -14.95
CA ASN A 425 18.77 -22.91 -13.72
C ASN A 425 19.47 -22.22 -12.54
N GLN A 426 20.79 -22.39 -12.42
CA GLN A 426 21.56 -21.72 -11.37
C GLN A 426 21.56 -20.19 -11.57
N LEU A 427 21.71 -19.72 -12.80
CA LEU A 427 21.63 -18.29 -13.12
C LEU A 427 20.27 -17.70 -12.74
N ILE A 428 19.19 -18.39 -13.11
CA ILE A 428 17.82 -17.97 -12.76
C ILE A 428 17.64 -17.94 -11.24
N GLN A 429 18.13 -18.96 -10.55
CA GLN A 429 18.06 -19.03 -9.08
C GLN A 429 18.86 -17.90 -8.44
N ASP A 430 20.13 -17.70 -8.84
CA ASP A 430 21.01 -16.69 -8.29
C ASP A 430 20.54 -15.26 -8.57
N SER A 431 19.70 -15.09 -9.62
CA SER A 431 19.08 -13.80 -9.92
C SER A 431 18.09 -13.33 -8.84
N GLY A 432 17.56 -14.22 -7.99
CA GLY A 432 16.56 -13.93 -6.96
C GLY A 432 15.16 -13.52 -7.47
N VAL A 433 14.99 -13.40 -8.78
CA VAL A 433 13.72 -12.96 -9.39
C VAL A 433 12.60 -13.97 -9.15
N LYS A 434 12.92 -15.27 -9.18
CA LYS A 434 11.94 -16.34 -8.94
C LYS A 434 11.42 -16.31 -7.50
N GLU A 435 12.30 -16.08 -6.53
CA GLU A 435 11.95 -15.96 -5.11
C GLU A 435 11.03 -14.79 -4.89
N PHE A 436 11.38 -13.62 -5.41
CA PHE A 436 10.55 -12.42 -5.35
C PHE A 436 9.18 -12.63 -6.03
N LYS A 437 9.16 -13.23 -7.23
CA LYS A 437 7.92 -13.57 -7.95
C LYS A 437 7.00 -14.44 -7.09
N THR A 438 7.56 -15.48 -6.45
CA THR A 438 6.81 -16.37 -5.56
C THR A 438 6.23 -15.61 -4.37
N ALA A 439 7.03 -14.76 -3.73
CA ALA A 439 6.60 -14.00 -2.55
C ALA A 439 5.48 -13.01 -2.88
N ILE A 440 5.60 -12.23 -3.94
CA ILE A 440 4.56 -11.27 -4.32
C ILE A 440 3.27 -11.99 -4.77
N THR A 441 3.38 -13.11 -5.48
CA THR A 441 2.22 -13.92 -5.85
C THR A 441 1.53 -14.47 -4.60
N HIS A 442 2.29 -15.01 -3.66
CA HIS A 442 1.77 -15.51 -2.38
C HIS A 442 1.02 -14.41 -1.62
N TYR A 443 1.60 -13.23 -1.50
CA TYR A 443 0.98 -12.08 -0.85
C TYR A 443 -0.37 -11.72 -1.48
N LEU A 444 -0.42 -11.59 -2.80
CA LEU A 444 -1.64 -11.23 -3.52
C LEU A 444 -2.73 -12.29 -3.41
N THR A 445 -2.34 -13.58 -3.41
CA THR A 445 -3.30 -14.70 -3.36
C THR A 445 -3.72 -15.05 -1.94
N GLN A 446 -2.81 -15.01 -0.96
CA GLN A 446 -3.07 -15.50 0.40
C GLN A 446 -3.43 -14.39 1.39
N GLU A 447 -3.02 -13.14 1.13
CA GLU A 447 -3.32 -12.02 2.01
C GLU A 447 -4.36 -11.08 1.38
N LYS A 448 -4.12 -10.59 0.16
CA LYS A 448 -4.96 -9.56 -0.46
C LYS A 448 -6.27 -10.09 -1.04
N ARG A 449 -6.25 -11.26 -1.62
CA ARG A 449 -7.49 -11.84 -2.15
C ARG A 449 -8.51 -12.18 -1.05
N PRO A 450 -8.16 -12.84 0.06
CA PRO A 450 -9.08 -13.02 1.17
C PRO A 450 -9.62 -11.72 1.76
N GLU A 451 -8.81 -10.64 1.80
CA GLU A 451 -9.25 -9.32 2.27
C GLU A 451 -10.46 -8.78 1.46
N LEU A 452 -10.50 -9.02 0.15
CA LEU A 452 -11.65 -8.63 -0.67
C LEU A 452 -12.92 -9.42 -0.31
N PHE A 453 -12.77 -10.72 0.01
CA PHE A 453 -13.89 -11.55 0.45
C PHE A 453 -14.34 -11.19 1.87
N LYS A 454 -13.42 -10.77 2.73
CA LYS A 454 -13.73 -10.22 4.04
C LYS A 454 -14.61 -8.98 3.93
N HIS A 455 -14.22 -7.99 3.11
CA HIS A 455 -15.05 -6.81 2.87
C HIS A 455 -16.43 -7.16 2.29
N LEU A 456 -16.49 -8.15 1.40
CA LEU A 456 -17.77 -8.63 0.89
C LEU A 456 -18.61 -9.26 2.01
N ALA A 457 -17.99 -10.03 2.90
CA ALA A 457 -18.68 -10.65 4.03
C ALA A 457 -19.21 -9.59 5.02
N ASP A 458 -18.40 -8.58 5.35
CA ASP A 458 -18.80 -7.45 6.19
C ASP A 458 -20.02 -6.71 5.60
N ASP A 459 -19.96 -6.36 4.29
CA ASP A 459 -21.08 -5.70 3.59
C ASP A 459 -22.34 -6.61 3.52
N LEU A 460 -22.14 -7.92 3.38
CA LEU A 460 -23.24 -8.89 3.37
C LEU A 460 -23.85 -9.09 4.76
N GLU A 461 -23.07 -9.02 5.82
CA GLU A 461 -23.55 -9.16 7.18
C GLU A 461 -24.56 -8.05 7.53
N ASP A 462 -24.26 -6.82 7.12
CA ASP A 462 -25.16 -5.66 7.28
C ASP A 462 -26.52 -5.88 6.62
N ILE A 463 -26.59 -6.71 5.58
CA ILE A 463 -27.82 -7.08 4.87
C ILE A 463 -28.47 -8.32 5.48
N CYS A 464 -27.67 -9.33 5.82
CA CYS A 464 -28.17 -10.61 6.30
C CYS A 464 -28.83 -10.52 7.68
N ILE A 465 -28.30 -9.67 8.57
CA ILE A 465 -28.86 -9.47 9.92
C ILE A 465 -30.30 -8.93 9.85
N PRO A 466 -30.61 -7.84 9.11
CA PRO A 466 -31.96 -7.37 8.94
C PRO A 466 -32.91 -8.40 8.31
N ILE A 467 -32.44 -9.13 7.29
CA ILE A 467 -33.23 -10.18 6.63
C ILE A 467 -33.57 -11.30 7.65
N LYS A 468 -32.55 -11.76 8.37
CA LYS A 468 -32.73 -12.77 9.42
C LYS A 468 -33.78 -12.31 10.43
N LYS A 469 -33.64 -11.09 10.95
CA LYS A 469 -34.57 -10.51 11.91
C LYS A 469 -35.99 -10.41 11.34
N TYR A 470 -36.10 -9.90 10.12
CA TYR A 470 -37.38 -9.74 9.42
C TYR A 470 -38.16 -11.07 9.29
N TYR A 471 -37.49 -12.10 8.77
CA TYR A 471 -38.10 -13.39 8.61
C TYR A 471 -38.35 -14.13 9.94
N GLN A 472 -37.51 -13.95 10.93
CA GLN A 472 -37.74 -14.45 12.27
C GLN A 472 -38.97 -13.79 12.92
N ASP A 473 -39.12 -12.46 12.75
CA ASP A 473 -40.26 -11.71 13.26
C ASP A 473 -41.57 -12.09 12.54
N ILE A 474 -41.53 -12.27 11.21
CA ILE A 474 -42.70 -12.74 10.45
C ILE A 474 -43.06 -14.17 10.86
N ARG A 475 -42.11 -15.07 10.96
CA ARG A 475 -42.33 -16.45 11.36
C ARG A 475 -42.93 -16.51 12.76
N ARG A 476 -42.40 -15.74 13.71
CA ARG A 476 -42.91 -15.63 15.07
C ARG A 476 -44.34 -15.17 15.12
N ASN A 477 -44.74 -14.23 14.23
CA ASN A 477 -46.12 -13.74 14.13
C ASN A 477 -47.07 -14.72 13.50
N LEU A 478 -46.59 -15.66 12.68
CA LEU A 478 -47.44 -16.63 11.95
C LEU A 478 -47.65 -17.96 12.70
N GLU A 479 -46.79 -18.31 13.67
CA GLU A 479 -46.82 -19.62 14.36
C GLU A 479 -47.85 -19.72 15.52
N SER A 480 -48.73 -18.72 15.68
CA SER A 480 -49.69 -18.74 16.80
C SER A 480 -51.00 -19.47 16.50
N GLN A 481 -51.14 -20.73 16.97
CA GLN A 481 -52.42 -21.43 17.11
C GLN A 481 -52.89 -21.50 18.60
N PRO A 482 -54.20 -21.54 18.92
CA PRO A 482 -54.69 -21.39 20.32
C PRO A 482 -54.28 -22.47 21.28
N GLN A 483 -54.09 -23.72 20.88
CA GLN A 483 -53.61 -24.80 21.77
C GLN A 483 -52.11 -24.87 21.94
N GLU A 484 -51.35 -24.30 20.98
CA GLU A 484 -49.87 -24.19 21.07
C GLU A 484 -49.44 -22.91 21.76
N ILE A 485 -50.35 -21.95 21.93
CA ILE A 485 -50.06 -20.64 22.52
C ILE A 485 -49.60 -20.74 23.97
N GLU A 486 -50.18 -21.65 24.78
CA GLU A 486 -49.71 -21.79 26.15
C GLU A 486 -48.34 -22.51 26.28
N ALA A 487 -48.09 -23.50 25.44
CA ALA A 487 -46.81 -24.15 25.35
C ALA A 487 -45.75 -23.19 24.69
N MET A 488 -46.15 -22.52 23.60
CA MET A 488 -45.31 -21.47 22.97
C MET A 488 -45.12 -20.26 23.88
N LYS A 489 -46.13 -19.90 24.68
CA LYS A 489 -46.01 -18.83 25.67
C LYS A 489 -44.93 -19.15 26.73
N ALA A 490 -44.88 -20.37 27.19
CA ALA A 490 -43.83 -20.82 28.09
C ALA A 490 -42.46 -20.92 27.40
N GLN A 491 -42.45 -21.45 26.16
CA GLN A 491 -41.25 -21.58 25.33
C GLN A 491 -40.74 -20.18 24.83
N GLU A 492 -41.63 -19.30 24.40
CA GLU A 492 -41.32 -17.91 24.04
C GLU A 492 -40.81 -17.13 25.24
N LEU A 493 -41.38 -17.37 26.46
CA LEU A 493 -40.87 -16.75 27.67
C LEU A 493 -39.49 -17.29 28.06
N GLN A 494 -39.27 -18.58 27.83
CA GLN A 494 -37.96 -19.20 28.07
C GLN A 494 -36.93 -18.71 26.97
N HIS A 495 -37.37 -18.63 25.75
CA HIS A 495 -36.54 -18.09 24.63
C HIS A 495 -36.26 -16.59 24.80
N LEU A 496 -37.24 -15.82 25.27
CA LEU A 496 -37.04 -14.41 25.61
C LEU A 496 -36.05 -14.28 26.76
N ASN A 497 -36.10 -15.17 27.75
CA ASN A 497 -35.12 -15.19 28.82
C ASN A 497 -33.70 -15.53 28.30
N GLN A 498 -33.61 -16.53 27.42
CA GLN A 498 -32.33 -16.87 26.76
C GLN A 498 -31.83 -15.74 25.87
N GLN A 499 -32.71 -15.11 25.08
CA GLN A 499 -32.37 -13.94 24.29
C GLN A 499 -31.93 -12.74 25.14
N LEU A 500 -32.60 -12.48 26.25
CA LEU A 500 -32.21 -11.43 27.18
C LEU A 500 -30.88 -11.75 27.85
N GLN A 501 -30.62 -13.01 28.19
CA GLN A 501 -29.31 -13.47 28.64
C GLN A 501 -28.28 -13.36 27.56
N GLN A 502 -28.63 -13.71 26.31
CA GLN A 502 -27.74 -13.61 25.16
C GLN A 502 -27.47 -12.16 24.81
N VAL A 503 -28.49 -11.28 24.77
CA VAL A 503 -28.31 -9.82 24.59
C VAL A 503 -27.47 -9.24 25.72
N GLY A 504 -27.69 -9.65 26.98
CA GLY A 504 -26.85 -9.25 28.09
C GLY A 504 -25.39 -9.73 27.91
N ASN A 505 -25.19 -10.95 27.42
CA ASN A 505 -23.88 -11.51 27.14
C ASN A 505 -23.25 -10.93 25.87
N GLU A 506 -24.04 -10.74 24.80
CA GLU A 506 -23.60 -10.09 23.57
C GLU A 506 -23.25 -8.63 23.81
N PHE A 507 -24.02 -7.90 24.63
CA PHE A 507 -23.68 -6.55 25.04
C PHE A 507 -22.32 -6.54 25.75
N ARG A 508 -22.10 -7.50 26.65
CA ARG A 508 -20.82 -7.68 27.34
C ARG A 508 -19.68 -8.06 26.39
N HIS A 509 -19.93 -9.03 25.49
CA HIS A 509 -18.95 -9.51 24.52
C HIS A 509 -18.68 -8.51 23.39
N HIS A 510 -19.72 -7.85 22.86
CA HIS A 510 -19.54 -6.86 21.81
C HIS A 510 -18.80 -5.64 22.28
N ILE A 511 -19.06 -5.15 23.50
CA ILE A 511 -18.25 -4.07 24.05
C ILE A 511 -16.79 -4.52 24.20
N ALA A 512 -16.53 -5.73 24.69
CA ALA A 512 -15.18 -6.27 24.80
C ALA A 512 -14.51 -6.48 23.43
N ALA A 513 -15.25 -7.01 22.44
CA ALA A 513 -14.77 -7.23 21.08
C ALA A 513 -14.56 -5.91 20.33
N GLU A 514 -15.52 -4.97 20.44
CA GLU A 514 -15.38 -3.63 19.85
C GLU A 514 -14.21 -2.88 20.49
N VAL A 515 -14.03 -2.97 21.81
CA VAL A 515 -12.86 -2.40 22.49
C VAL A 515 -11.57 -2.99 21.91
N ASN A 516 -11.48 -4.31 21.78
CA ASN A 516 -10.28 -4.96 21.26
C ASN A 516 -10.06 -4.64 19.76
N GLN A 517 -11.12 -4.68 18.95
CA GLN A 517 -11.06 -4.42 17.52
C GLN A 517 -10.81 -2.92 17.24
N VAL A 518 -11.45 -2.03 18.00
CA VAL A 518 -11.25 -0.58 17.88
C VAL A 518 -9.86 -0.20 18.38
N VAL A 519 -9.34 -0.83 19.41
CA VAL A 519 -7.95 -0.64 19.85
C VAL A 519 -6.96 -1.15 18.80
N THR A 520 -7.26 -2.24 18.10
CA THR A 520 -6.40 -2.78 17.03
C THR A 520 -6.47 -1.92 15.76
N ASN A 521 -7.67 -1.58 15.30
CA ASN A 521 -7.90 -0.73 14.12
C ASN A 521 -7.59 0.76 14.39
N ALA A 522 -7.63 1.21 15.66
CA ALA A 522 -7.27 2.57 16.04
C ALA A 522 -5.77 2.84 15.85
N CYS A 523 -4.94 1.79 15.87
CA CYS A 523 -3.52 1.94 15.58
C CYS A 523 -3.31 2.46 14.14
N ASP A 524 -3.99 1.88 13.16
CA ASP A 524 -3.80 2.24 11.75
C ASP A 524 -4.36 3.64 11.44
N LYS A 525 -5.55 3.97 11.99
CA LYS A 525 -6.15 5.30 11.84
C LYS A 525 -5.48 6.37 12.71
N PHE A 526 -5.03 5.99 13.90
CA PHE A 526 -4.22 6.85 14.77
C PHE A 526 -2.95 7.27 14.05
N GLU A 527 -2.29 6.35 13.34
CA GLU A 527 -1.08 6.66 12.58
C GLU A 527 -1.35 7.64 11.43
N ALA A 528 -2.51 7.56 10.78
CA ALA A 528 -2.91 8.54 9.76
C ALA A 528 -3.17 9.94 10.36
N ASP A 529 -3.96 9.99 11.44
CA ASP A 529 -4.25 11.25 12.16
C ASP A 529 -2.97 11.85 12.77
N PHE A 530 -2.06 10.98 13.26
CA PHE A 530 -0.77 11.38 13.80
C PHE A 530 0.19 11.87 12.72
N ASN A 531 0.21 11.25 11.54
CA ASN A 531 1.02 11.71 10.41
C ASN A 531 0.60 13.10 9.92
N GLN A 532 -0.69 13.41 9.95
CA GLN A 532 -1.18 14.77 9.68
C GLN A 532 -0.68 15.78 10.72
N SER A 533 -0.72 15.40 11.98
CA SER A 533 -0.17 16.21 13.08
C SER A 533 1.33 16.40 12.96
N ARG A 534 2.04 15.31 12.60
CA ARG A 534 3.47 15.34 12.33
C ARG A 534 3.81 16.31 11.18
N ALA A 535 3.07 16.25 10.08
CA ALA A 535 3.28 17.17 8.96
C ALA A 535 3.13 18.64 9.41
N ARG A 536 2.11 18.95 10.23
CA ARG A 536 1.92 20.29 10.82
C ARG A 536 3.08 20.68 11.74
N MET A 537 3.56 19.72 12.55
CA MET A 537 4.69 19.96 13.45
C MET A 537 5.99 20.20 12.69
N ILE A 538 6.26 19.42 11.64
CA ILE A 538 7.46 19.62 10.80
C ILE A 538 7.40 20.97 10.10
N HIS A 539 6.25 21.32 9.51
CA HIS A 539 6.06 22.62 8.87
C HIS A 539 6.26 23.75 9.88
N ARG A 540 5.68 23.63 11.09
CA ARG A 540 5.85 24.62 12.14
C ARG A 540 7.28 24.68 12.68
N LEU A 541 7.96 23.52 12.77
CA LEU A 541 9.38 23.45 13.14
C LEU A 541 10.25 24.22 12.14
N ASP A 542 10.02 24.01 10.84
CA ASP A 542 10.75 24.74 9.80
C ASP A 542 10.49 26.25 9.90
N GLU A 543 9.23 26.69 10.08
CA GLU A 543 8.89 28.10 10.31
C GLU A 543 9.56 28.67 11.57
N LEU A 544 9.54 27.92 12.67
CA LEU A 544 10.15 28.34 13.94
C LEU A 544 11.67 28.45 13.84
N LEU A 545 12.31 27.51 13.13
CA LEU A 545 13.76 27.54 12.84
C LEU A 545 14.12 28.72 11.94
N ASP A 546 13.26 29.10 11.00
CA ASP A 546 13.46 30.26 10.14
C ASP A 546 13.32 31.59 10.90
N THR A 547 12.44 31.63 11.91
CA THR A 547 12.24 32.81 12.75
C THR A 547 13.23 32.92 13.90
N PHE A 548 13.90 31.81 14.27
CA PHE A 548 14.89 31.81 15.36
C PHE A 548 16.20 32.50 14.94
N SER A 549 16.50 33.60 15.57
CA SER A 549 17.74 34.36 15.30
C SER A 549 18.89 33.86 16.19
N VAL A 550 19.82 33.14 15.58
CA VAL A 550 21.05 32.69 16.22
C VAL A 550 21.92 33.88 16.61
N ALA A 551 21.98 34.92 15.76
CA ALA A 551 22.78 36.11 15.98
C ALA A 551 22.34 36.91 17.23
N GLU A 552 21.04 37.07 17.45
CA GLU A 552 20.50 37.78 18.62
C GLU A 552 20.72 36.98 19.91
N THR A 553 20.48 35.67 19.86
CA THR A 553 20.71 34.77 21.01
C THR A 553 22.18 34.70 21.37
N TYR A 554 23.07 34.63 20.37
CA TYR A 554 24.52 34.69 20.58
C TYR A 554 24.97 35.99 21.22
N LYS A 555 24.47 37.14 20.74
CA LYS A 555 24.75 38.45 21.37
C LYS A 555 24.38 38.48 22.86
N ARG A 556 23.15 38.03 23.18
CA ARG A 556 22.67 37.97 24.58
C ARG A 556 23.52 37.04 25.44
N ALA A 557 23.83 35.87 24.96
CA ALA A 557 24.64 34.88 25.65
C ALA A 557 26.08 35.31 25.85
N THR A 558 26.69 36.02 24.90
CA THR A 558 28.06 36.56 24.98
C THR A 558 28.16 37.68 26.01
N LEU A 559 27.14 38.52 26.08
CA LEU A 559 27.03 39.57 27.12
C LEU A 559 26.94 38.99 28.53
N SER A 560 26.21 37.88 28.68
CA SER A 560 26.03 37.19 29.96
C SER A 560 27.27 36.37 30.40
N HIS A 561 28.09 35.88 29.45
CA HIS A 561 29.21 35.00 29.71
C HIS A 561 30.48 35.41 28.94
N PRO A 562 31.05 36.58 29.20
CA PRO A 562 32.08 37.14 28.34
C PRO A 562 33.47 36.45 28.42
N ARG A 563 33.66 35.52 29.37
CA ARG A 563 34.96 34.81 29.57
C ARG A 563 34.93 33.32 29.19
N ASN A 564 33.83 32.82 28.71
CA ASN A 564 33.67 31.38 28.39
C ASN A 564 33.26 31.20 26.92
N ALA A 565 34.16 30.70 26.10
CA ALA A 565 33.91 30.53 24.67
C ALA A 565 32.81 29.50 24.35
N THR A 566 32.50 28.56 25.25
CA THR A 566 31.51 27.50 25.04
C THR A 566 30.15 27.85 25.62
N ALA A 567 30.06 28.73 26.61
CA ALA A 567 28.77 29.11 27.23
C ALA A 567 27.77 29.75 26.28
N PRO A 568 28.18 30.63 25.33
CA PRO A 568 27.24 31.15 24.33
C PRO A 568 26.66 30.11 23.44
N LEU A 569 27.44 29.08 23.06
CA LEU A 569 26.96 27.96 22.25
C LEU A 569 25.90 27.12 22.95
N ILE A 570 26.17 26.78 24.22
CA ILE A 570 25.23 26.05 25.05
C ILE A 570 23.95 26.87 25.25
N ALA A 571 24.09 28.19 25.49
CA ALA A 571 22.94 29.09 25.68
C ALA A 571 22.05 29.15 24.42
N ILE A 572 22.65 29.26 23.23
CA ILE A 572 21.88 29.25 21.96
C ILE A 572 21.09 27.94 21.82
N LEU A 573 21.73 26.81 22.07
CA LEU A 573 21.08 25.52 21.95
C LEU A 573 19.96 25.34 22.97
N VAL A 574 20.22 25.69 24.23
CA VAL A 574 19.25 25.61 25.31
C VAL A 574 18.07 26.54 25.01
N GLU A 575 18.33 27.78 24.59
CA GLU A 575 17.27 28.74 24.25
C GLU A 575 16.45 28.26 23.04
N ALA A 576 17.12 27.75 21.99
CA ALA A 576 16.44 27.19 20.83
C ALA A 576 15.59 25.96 21.18
N LEU A 577 16.13 25.05 22.00
CA LEU A 577 15.40 23.85 22.42
C LEU A 577 14.20 24.17 23.28
N TYR A 578 14.33 25.13 24.23
CA TYR A 578 13.19 25.61 25.03
C TYR A 578 12.17 26.33 24.17
N TYR A 579 12.60 27.15 23.21
CA TYR A 579 11.71 27.83 22.28
C TYR A 579 10.92 26.82 21.45
N LEU A 580 11.60 25.81 20.88
CA LEU A 580 10.99 24.75 20.11
C LEU A 580 10.03 23.90 20.96
N ALA A 581 10.44 23.51 22.17
CA ALA A 581 9.60 22.72 23.07
C ALA A 581 8.30 23.44 23.39
N ASN A 582 8.37 24.68 23.78
CA ASN A 582 7.20 25.48 24.18
C ASN A 582 6.25 25.73 22.99
N GLN A 583 6.77 26.00 21.82
CA GLN A 583 5.97 26.29 20.63
C GLN A 583 5.36 25.04 19.96
N LEU A 584 6.01 23.89 20.10
CA LEU A 584 5.51 22.63 19.53
C LEU A 584 4.59 21.87 20.49
N GLU A 585 4.71 22.11 21.81
CA GLU A 585 3.86 21.47 22.82
C GLU A 585 2.38 21.70 22.56
N ASP A 586 1.98 22.95 22.32
CA ASP A 586 0.59 23.31 22.10
C ASP A 586 -0.01 22.56 20.90
N ILE A 587 0.74 22.47 19.78
CA ILE A 587 0.31 21.75 18.57
C ILE A 587 0.15 20.25 18.86
N LEU A 588 1.09 19.68 19.59
CA LEU A 588 1.05 18.25 19.91
C LEU A 588 -0.09 17.93 20.88
N VAL A 589 -0.31 18.80 21.86
CA VAL A 589 -1.40 18.67 22.81
C VAL A 589 -2.75 18.79 22.11
N GLU A 590 -2.96 19.83 21.28
CA GLU A 590 -4.19 20.04 20.52
C GLU A 590 -4.44 18.87 19.54
N SER A 591 -3.39 18.43 18.84
CA SER A 591 -3.49 17.29 17.94
C SER A 591 -3.83 16.00 18.67
N SER A 592 -3.27 15.78 19.87
CA SER A 592 -3.58 14.64 20.71
C SER A 592 -5.03 14.65 21.18
N GLU A 593 -5.55 15.82 21.55
CA GLU A 593 -6.96 16.01 21.89
C GLU A 593 -7.87 15.70 20.69
N GLN A 594 -7.56 16.24 19.51
CA GLN A 594 -8.35 16.00 18.31
C GLN A 594 -8.38 14.52 17.90
N ILE A 595 -7.28 13.79 18.07
CA ILE A 595 -7.23 12.35 17.85
C ILE A 595 -8.22 11.62 18.77
N VAL A 596 -8.27 11.98 20.06
CA VAL A 596 -9.21 11.38 21.02
C VAL A 596 -10.65 11.70 20.64
N ILE A 597 -10.96 12.96 20.33
CA ILE A 597 -12.30 13.38 19.89
C ILE A 597 -12.74 12.58 18.66
N ASN A 598 -11.90 12.52 17.62
CA ASN A 598 -12.18 11.77 16.40
C ASN A 598 -12.40 10.27 16.67
N PHE A 599 -11.63 9.71 17.60
CA PHE A 599 -11.79 8.32 18.03
C PHE A 599 -13.14 8.09 18.69
N PHE A 600 -13.51 8.92 19.69
CA PHE A 600 -14.78 8.75 20.40
C PHE A 600 -15.99 9.06 19.53
N GLN A 601 -15.91 9.98 18.60
CA GLN A 601 -16.96 10.21 17.60
C GLN A 601 -17.21 8.95 16.77
N ARG A 602 -16.13 8.35 16.24
CA ARG A 602 -16.23 7.10 15.47
C ARG A 602 -16.77 5.93 16.31
N LEU A 603 -16.34 5.82 17.57
CA LEU A 603 -16.82 4.80 18.49
C LEU A 603 -18.31 4.97 18.78
N ASN A 604 -18.75 6.20 19.10
CA ASN A 604 -20.15 6.52 19.34
C ASN A 604 -21.03 6.20 18.12
N ASP A 605 -20.58 6.56 16.92
CA ASP A 605 -21.30 6.28 15.68
C ASP A 605 -21.45 4.76 15.44
N ARG A 606 -20.42 3.98 15.73
CA ARG A 606 -20.50 2.50 15.63
C ARG A 606 -21.45 1.92 16.67
N ILE A 607 -21.34 2.37 17.93
CA ILE A 607 -22.21 1.89 19.02
C ILE A 607 -23.68 2.19 18.69
N ARG A 608 -23.99 3.42 18.23
CA ARG A 608 -25.36 3.80 17.86
C ARG A 608 -25.93 2.98 16.70
N LYS A 609 -25.10 2.52 15.77
CA LYS A 609 -25.51 1.66 14.65
C LYS A 609 -25.68 0.22 15.05
N ALA A 610 -25.07 -0.22 16.14
CA ALA A 610 -25.13 -1.60 16.60
C ALA A 610 -26.52 -2.00 17.11
N ASP A 611 -26.92 -3.24 16.81
CA ASP A 611 -28.26 -3.74 17.17
C ASP A 611 -28.46 -3.84 18.68
N TYR A 612 -27.43 -4.16 19.45
CA TYR A 612 -27.53 -4.18 20.92
C TYR A 612 -27.89 -2.81 21.52
N TYR A 613 -27.44 -1.70 20.90
CA TYR A 613 -27.81 -0.33 21.32
C TYR A 613 -29.28 -0.05 21.09
N LYS A 614 -29.80 -0.48 19.94
CA LYS A 614 -31.23 -0.37 19.61
C LYS A 614 -32.08 -1.24 20.53
N HIS A 615 -31.60 -2.44 20.87
CA HIS A 615 -32.26 -3.31 21.85
C HIS A 615 -32.25 -2.71 23.27
N LEU A 616 -31.12 -2.16 23.70
CA LEU A 616 -31.01 -1.45 24.98
C LEU A 616 -32.02 -0.31 25.07
N TYR A 617 -32.11 0.51 24.01
CA TYR A 617 -33.05 1.62 23.97
C TYR A 617 -34.52 1.20 23.99
N ARG A 618 -34.85 0.05 23.35
CA ARG A 618 -36.20 -0.52 23.37
C ARG A 618 -36.57 -1.06 24.74
N LEU A 619 -35.63 -1.66 25.46
CA LEU A 619 -35.86 -2.32 26.76
C LEU A 619 -35.88 -1.33 27.93
N LEU A 620 -34.95 -0.38 27.95
CA LEU A 620 -34.76 0.56 29.04
C LEU A 620 -35.40 1.95 28.79
N GLY A 621 -35.77 2.26 27.54
CA GLY A 621 -36.25 3.61 27.14
C GLY A 621 -35.14 4.67 27.08
N ASN A 622 -33.88 4.27 27.29
CA ASN A 622 -32.69 5.11 27.22
C ASN A 622 -31.45 4.28 26.87
N ASP A 623 -30.32 4.93 26.73
CA ASP A 623 -29.03 4.33 26.41
C ASP A 623 -28.32 3.68 27.63
N GLY A 624 -28.99 3.61 28.77
CA GLY A 624 -28.42 3.07 29.99
C GLY A 624 -27.29 3.88 30.62
N GLY A 625 -27.11 5.15 30.20
CA GLY A 625 -26.03 6.03 30.66
C GLY A 625 -24.72 5.80 29.94
N LEU A 626 -24.70 5.02 28.85
CA LEU A 626 -23.50 4.66 28.08
C LEU A 626 -22.81 5.90 27.49
N GLU A 627 -23.57 6.83 26.95
CA GLU A 627 -23.03 8.08 26.36
C GLU A 627 -22.37 8.97 27.43
N GLN A 628 -22.91 9.01 28.63
CA GLN A 628 -22.30 9.77 29.74
C GLN A 628 -20.97 9.16 30.18
N GLU A 629 -20.90 7.82 30.27
CA GLU A 629 -19.66 7.12 30.63
C GLU A 629 -18.60 7.24 29.52
N LEU A 630 -18.99 7.12 28.26
CA LEU A 630 -18.08 7.35 27.15
C LEU A 630 -17.54 8.78 27.14
N SER A 631 -18.37 9.79 27.44
CA SER A 631 -17.90 11.18 27.56
C SER A 631 -16.95 11.41 28.75
N LYS A 632 -17.14 10.70 29.87
CA LYS A 632 -16.17 10.74 30.97
C LYS A 632 -14.85 10.10 30.59
N LEU A 633 -14.90 8.95 29.90
CA LEU A 633 -13.72 8.25 29.40
C LEU A 633 -12.95 9.09 28.36
N GLU A 634 -13.66 9.75 27.46
CA GLU A 634 -13.08 10.68 26.48
C GLU A 634 -12.23 11.75 27.17
N LYS A 635 -12.78 12.40 28.20
CA LYS A 635 -12.07 13.43 28.96
C LYS A 635 -10.85 12.89 29.71
N GLN A 636 -10.96 11.71 30.31
CA GLN A 636 -9.85 11.07 31.03
C GLN A 636 -8.70 10.67 30.07
N ILE A 637 -9.06 10.08 28.93
CA ILE A 637 -8.08 9.65 27.92
C ILE A 637 -7.45 10.87 27.25
N SER A 638 -8.24 11.92 26.96
CA SER A 638 -7.73 13.18 26.44
C SER A 638 -6.68 13.79 27.38
N LEU A 639 -7.00 13.89 28.66
CA LEU A 639 -6.07 14.44 29.65
C LEU A 639 -4.78 13.59 29.78
N ALA A 640 -4.92 12.26 29.78
CA ALA A 640 -3.77 11.35 29.85
C ALA A 640 -2.87 11.48 28.62
N LEU A 641 -3.46 11.59 27.42
CA LEU A 641 -2.74 11.71 26.16
C LEU A 641 -2.07 13.10 26.03
N GLN A 642 -2.76 14.16 26.45
CA GLN A 642 -2.20 15.51 26.51
C GLN A 642 -0.99 15.57 27.45
N ASN A 643 -1.06 14.94 28.62
CA ASN A 643 0.06 14.88 29.55
C ASN A 643 1.23 14.08 28.97
N ALA A 644 0.96 12.94 28.33
CA ALA A 644 1.99 12.16 27.64
C ALA A 644 2.62 12.95 26.49
N ALA A 645 1.81 13.70 25.74
CA ALA A 645 2.29 14.56 24.65
C ALA A 645 3.24 15.65 25.15
N ARG A 646 2.88 16.31 26.27
CA ARG A 646 3.75 17.32 26.91
C ARG A 646 5.10 16.75 27.33
N VAL A 647 5.06 15.67 28.10
CA VAL A 647 6.27 15.02 28.62
C VAL A 647 7.18 14.56 27.48
N GLU A 648 6.60 13.95 26.44
CA GLU A 648 7.42 13.44 25.33
C GLU A 648 7.90 14.57 24.42
N CYS A 649 7.16 15.65 24.26
CA CYS A 649 7.64 16.82 23.51
C CYS A 649 8.87 17.43 24.18
N ASP A 650 8.80 17.68 25.47
CA ASP A 650 9.92 18.23 26.24
C ASP A 650 11.12 17.28 26.22
N ARG A 651 10.89 16.01 26.50
CA ARG A 651 11.93 14.97 26.45
C ARG A 651 12.56 14.83 25.06
N PHE A 652 11.74 14.79 24.02
CA PHE A 652 12.21 14.65 22.65
C PHE A 652 13.10 15.81 22.22
N VAL A 653 12.68 17.05 22.52
CA VAL A 653 13.46 18.24 22.21
C VAL A 653 14.82 18.22 22.93
N ARG A 654 14.86 17.71 24.15
CA ARG A 654 16.09 17.61 24.94
C ARG A 654 17.02 16.47 24.50
N GLU A 655 16.47 15.33 24.09
CA GLU A 655 17.24 14.10 23.82
C GLU A 655 17.55 13.86 22.33
N SER A 656 16.82 14.52 21.41
CA SER A 656 16.97 14.31 19.96
C SER A 656 18.30 14.82 19.37
N PRO A 657 18.87 15.92 19.81
CA PRO A 657 20.13 16.38 19.25
C PRO A 657 21.23 15.34 19.48
N ARG A 658 21.93 14.96 18.41
CA ARG A 658 23.00 13.94 18.41
C ARG A 658 24.19 14.27 19.36
N PHE A 659 24.22 15.46 19.89
CA PHE A 659 25.23 15.92 20.86
C PHE A 659 24.79 15.81 22.33
N TYR A 660 23.58 15.23 22.59
CA TYR A 660 23.15 14.86 23.93
C TYR A 660 23.35 13.36 24.15
N ASP A 661 23.97 12.99 25.23
CA ASP A 661 24.15 11.61 25.67
C ASP A 661 23.56 11.48 27.07
N GLU A 662 22.59 10.58 27.21
CA GLU A 662 21.85 10.35 28.46
C GLU A 662 21.34 11.64 29.16
N GLY A 663 20.92 12.64 28.38
CA GLY A 663 20.46 13.93 28.89
C GLY A 663 21.59 14.91 29.28
N THR A 664 22.86 14.57 29.05
CA THR A 664 24.03 15.45 29.26
C THR A 664 24.56 15.97 27.93
N PHE A 665 24.84 17.27 27.87
CA PHE A 665 25.41 17.90 26.68
C PHE A 665 26.87 17.52 26.47
N SER A 666 27.18 16.93 25.30
CA SER A 666 28.55 16.58 24.92
C SER A 666 29.13 17.61 23.93
N ILE A 667 30.02 18.47 24.44
CA ILE A 667 30.74 19.47 23.60
C ILE A 667 31.53 18.79 22.47
N TYR A 668 32.05 17.60 22.72
CA TYR A 668 32.82 16.87 21.72
C TYR A 668 31.95 16.39 20.58
N GLN A 669 30.83 15.73 20.88
CA GLN A 669 29.87 15.28 19.87
C GLN A 669 29.28 16.46 19.11
N PHE A 670 28.95 17.55 19.80
CA PHE A 670 28.47 18.78 19.17
C PHE A 670 29.47 19.35 18.17
N ARG A 671 30.73 19.50 18.54
CA ARG A 671 31.78 19.97 17.63
C ARG A 671 31.97 19.03 16.44
N GLN A 672 31.96 17.73 16.64
CA GLN A 672 32.11 16.75 15.59
C GLN A 672 30.91 16.82 14.62
N THR A 673 29.68 16.92 15.14
CA THR A 673 28.45 17.03 14.33
C THR A 673 28.43 18.36 13.57
N LEU A 674 28.84 19.45 14.21
CA LEU A 674 28.94 20.76 13.58
C LEU A 674 29.97 20.76 12.45
N GLN A 675 31.14 20.16 12.65
CA GLN A 675 32.16 20.00 11.62
C GLN A 675 31.71 19.14 10.46
N GLN A 676 30.99 18.07 10.70
CA GLN A 676 30.39 17.21 9.64
C GLN A 676 29.29 17.96 8.86
N THR A 677 28.48 18.73 9.55
CA THR A 677 27.39 19.52 8.93
C THR A 677 27.94 20.75 8.20
N SER A 678 29.06 21.31 8.67
CA SER A 678 29.71 22.52 8.14
C SER A 678 30.63 22.28 6.96
N GLN A 679 30.77 21.05 6.45
CA GLN A 679 31.60 20.81 5.24
C GLN A 679 31.15 21.62 4.00
N THR A 680 29.99 22.24 4.07
CA THR A 680 29.43 23.14 3.04
C THR A 680 29.40 24.63 3.45
N PHE A 681 29.75 24.94 4.71
CA PHE A 681 29.65 26.31 5.24
C PHE A 681 30.97 26.70 5.95
N ASP A 682 31.45 27.88 5.66
CA ASP A 682 32.62 28.48 6.34
C ASP A 682 32.15 29.03 7.69
N CYS A 683 32.51 28.37 8.78
CA CYS A 683 32.03 28.67 10.13
C CYS A 683 33.09 29.40 10.97
N GLU A 684 33.76 30.40 10.39
CA GLU A 684 34.75 31.23 11.17
C GLU A 684 34.03 32.13 12.21
N SER A 685 32.78 32.49 11.98
CA SER A 685 31.98 33.22 12.95
C SER A 685 30.65 32.49 13.27
N MET A 686 30.12 32.71 14.51
CA MET A 686 28.85 32.11 14.91
C MET A 686 27.65 32.61 14.12
N VAL A 687 27.76 33.78 13.52
CA VAL A 687 26.72 34.36 12.64
C VAL A 687 26.71 33.65 11.28
N GLU A 688 27.89 33.31 10.79
CA GLU A 688 28.08 32.55 9.56
C GLU A 688 27.71 31.07 9.72
N ALA A 689 27.77 30.55 10.96
CA ALA A 689 27.35 29.20 11.32
C ALA A 689 25.80 29.05 11.50
N GLU A 690 25.02 30.12 11.40
CA GLU A 690 23.57 30.08 11.60
C GLU A 690 22.84 28.99 10.77
N PRO A 691 23.13 28.82 9.46
CA PRO A 691 22.49 27.76 8.68
C PRO A 691 22.85 26.36 9.18
N ALA A 692 24.11 26.16 9.59
CA ALA A 692 24.58 24.87 10.12
C ALA A 692 23.94 24.58 11.48
N ILE A 693 23.79 25.57 12.35
CA ILE A 693 23.11 25.44 13.64
C ILE A 693 21.63 25.14 13.45
N LYS A 694 20.95 25.83 12.54
CA LYS A 694 19.54 25.54 12.18
C LYS A 694 19.39 24.12 11.65
N GLN A 695 20.33 23.66 10.84
CA GLN A 695 20.31 22.28 10.34
C GLN A 695 20.55 21.24 11.44
N LEU A 696 21.39 21.53 12.43
CA LEU A 696 21.59 20.68 13.62
C LEU A 696 20.35 20.62 14.53
N LEU A 697 19.61 21.72 14.59
CA LEU A 697 18.36 21.82 15.33
C LEU A 697 17.15 21.23 14.59
N LYS A 698 17.35 20.85 13.34
CA LYS A 698 16.32 20.18 12.56
C LYS A 698 16.06 18.78 13.13
N LEU A 699 15.03 18.70 13.94
CA LEU A 699 14.66 17.50 14.68
C LEU A 699 13.95 16.51 13.75
N ASP A 700 14.36 15.26 13.82
CA ASP A 700 13.66 14.17 13.16
C ASP A 700 12.59 13.65 14.12
N PHE A 701 11.34 14.04 13.89
CA PHE A 701 10.19 13.74 14.77
C PHE A 701 9.76 12.28 14.76
N GLU A 702 10.60 11.40 14.21
CA GLU A 702 10.27 9.99 14.14
C GLU A 702 10.59 9.20 15.40
N PRO A 703 10.67 8.11 15.71
CA PRO A 703 9.71 7.08 16.12
C PRO A 703 9.34 7.11 17.61
N LYS A 704 10.09 7.87 18.47
CA LYS A 704 9.89 7.82 19.93
C LYS A 704 8.61 8.51 20.41
N VAL A 705 8.33 9.74 19.96
CA VAL A 705 7.13 10.50 20.38
C VAL A 705 5.87 9.80 19.89
N SER A 706 5.85 9.43 18.60
CA SER A 706 4.75 8.65 18.02
C SER A 706 4.51 7.33 18.77
N ARG A 707 5.58 6.61 19.08
CA ARG A 707 5.50 5.34 19.79
C ARG A 707 4.95 5.50 21.20
N THR A 708 5.43 6.49 21.95
CA THR A 708 4.99 6.69 23.35
C THR A 708 3.57 7.17 23.41
N ILE A 709 3.18 8.14 22.58
CA ILE A 709 1.78 8.59 22.52
C ILE A 709 0.85 7.43 22.13
N ARG A 710 1.22 6.62 21.15
CA ARG A 710 0.47 5.43 20.73
C ARG A 710 0.37 4.38 21.85
N VAL A 711 1.47 4.11 22.55
CA VAL A 711 1.50 3.16 23.67
C VAL A 711 0.65 3.67 24.82
N THR A 712 0.77 4.95 25.19
CA THR A 712 -0.03 5.59 26.25
C THR A 712 -1.52 5.58 25.89
N PHE A 713 -1.88 5.95 24.68
CA PHE A 713 -3.25 5.88 24.18
C PHE A 713 -3.83 4.46 24.28
N ARG A 714 -3.08 3.47 23.79
CA ARG A 714 -3.48 2.06 23.85
C ARG A 714 -3.62 1.54 25.28
N GLN A 715 -2.68 1.88 26.15
CA GLN A 715 -2.71 1.48 27.56
C GLN A 715 -3.86 2.14 28.31
N THR A 716 -4.05 3.44 28.13
CA THR A 716 -5.10 4.22 28.81
C THR A 716 -6.49 3.78 28.33
N ILE A 717 -6.69 3.56 27.05
CA ILE A 717 -7.93 3.01 26.51
C ILE A 717 -8.16 1.61 27.12
N ASN A 718 -7.23 0.68 26.97
CA ASN A 718 -7.41 -0.69 27.46
C ASN A 718 -7.73 -0.73 28.95
N GLN A 719 -7.06 0.08 29.76
CA GLN A 719 -7.28 0.15 31.19
C GLN A 719 -8.66 0.73 31.48
N SER A 720 -9.00 1.88 30.91
CA SER A 720 -10.26 2.57 31.18
C SER A 720 -11.47 1.75 30.72
N PHE A 721 -11.39 1.10 29.57
CA PHE A 721 -12.48 0.24 29.11
C PHE A 721 -12.65 -1.02 29.98
N LYS A 722 -11.56 -1.66 30.40
CA LYS A 722 -11.62 -2.82 31.29
C LYS A 722 -12.14 -2.49 32.68
N THR A 723 -11.76 -1.33 33.24
CA THR A 723 -12.11 -1.00 34.62
C THR A 723 -13.45 -0.28 34.77
N GLN A 724 -13.97 0.35 33.72
CA GLN A 724 -15.17 1.17 33.79
C GLN A 724 -16.29 0.67 32.87
N LEU A 725 -15.99 0.50 31.58
CA LEU A 725 -17.03 0.17 30.59
C LEU A 725 -17.54 -1.28 30.73
N LEU A 726 -16.65 -2.24 30.91
CA LEU A 726 -17.03 -3.65 31.04
C LEU A 726 -17.88 -3.90 32.30
N PRO A 727 -17.53 -3.39 33.51
CA PRO A 727 -18.38 -3.51 34.69
C PRO A 727 -19.75 -2.85 34.53
N MET A 728 -19.80 -1.68 33.86
CA MET A 728 -21.08 -1.01 33.55
C MET A 728 -21.94 -1.86 32.59
N ALA A 729 -21.33 -2.46 31.58
CA ALA A 729 -22.03 -3.38 30.68
C ALA A 729 -22.59 -4.59 31.41
N GLU A 730 -21.89 -5.10 32.44
CA GLU A 730 -22.38 -6.16 33.32
C GLU A 730 -23.62 -5.70 34.13
N ILE A 731 -23.55 -4.54 34.80
CA ILE A 731 -24.67 -3.98 35.54
C ILE A 731 -25.90 -3.75 34.63
N LYS A 732 -25.69 -3.22 33.42
CA LYS A 732 -26.77 -2.99 32.46
C LYS A 732 -27.35 -4.28 31.90
N SER A 733 -26.52 -5.32 31.72
CA SER A 733 -26.98 -6.67 31.39
C SER A 733 -27.94 -7.21 32.49
N ASP A 734 -27.57 -7.03 33.74
CA ASP A 734 -28.42 -7.47 34.89
C ASP A 734 -29.71 -6.66 34.97
N GLU A 735 -29.70 -5.36 34.72
CA GLU A 735 -30.91 -4.53 34.63
C GLU A 735 -31.86 -4.98 33.50
N ILE A 736 -31.31 -5.38 32.33
CA ILE A 736 -32.09 -5.96 31.23
C ILE A 736 -32.77 -7.27 31.70
N LEU A 737 -32.06 -8.10 32.40
CA LEU A 737 -32.64 -9.35 32.95
C LEU A 737 -33.75 -9.08 34.01
N GLN A 738 -33.65 -8.01 34.80
CA GLN A 738 -34.69 -7.59 35.75
C GLN A 738 -35.98 -7.04 35.09
N GLN A 739 -35.92 -6.61 33.82
CA GLN A 739 -37.11 -6.21 33.05
C GLN A 739 -37.93 -7.39 32.50
N TYR A 740 -37.37 -8.62 32.54
CA TYR A 740 -38.01 -9.82 32.03
C TYR A 740 -39.43 -10.08 32.55
N PRO A 741 -39.74 -10.00 33.88
CA PRO A 741 -41.10 -10.20 34.39
C PRO A 741 -42.12 -9.24 33.82
N ARG A 742 -41.74 -7.98 33.53
CA ARG A 742 -42.63 -6.98 32.89
C ARG A 742 -42.88 -7.29 31.43
N ALA A 743 -41.83 -7.68 30.68
CA ALA A 743 -41.97 -8.09 29.30
C ALA A 743 -42.83 -9.36 29.16
N ARG A 744 -42.71 -10.31 30.09
CA ARG A 744 -43.54 -11.52 30.18
C ARG A 744 -45.03 -11.19 30.37
N ALA A 745 -45.37 -10.32 31.33
CA ALA A 745 -46.76 -9.95 31.61
C ALA A 745 -47.42 -9.21 30.42
N TYR A 746 -46.64 -8.41 29.70
CA TYR A 746 -47.11 -7.73 28.50
C TYR A 746 -47.36 -8.72 27.34
N LEU A 747 -46.48 -9.68 27.15
CA LEU A 747 -46.59 -10.75 26.14
C LEU A 747 -47.80 -11.64 26.40
N GLU A 748 -48.01 -12.05 27.65
CA GLU A 748 -49.16 -12.86 28.08
C GLU A 748 -50.50 -12.18 27.76
N LYS A 749 -50.59 -10.85 27.96
CA LYS A 749 -51.80 -10.06 27.72
C LYS A 749 -52.02 -9.82 26.22
N THR A 750 -50.96 -9.67 25.47
CA THR A 750 -51.06 -9.34 23.99
C THR A 750 -51.34 -10.60 23.18
N LEU A 751 -50.72 -11.74 23.54
CA LEU A 751 -50.90 -13.00 22.85
C LEU A 751 -52.30 -13.64 23.07
N ALA A 752 -52.94 -13.37 24.21
CA ALA A 752 -54.29 -13.87 24.45
C ALA A 752 -55.37 -13.21 23.57
N LYS A 753 -55.11 -12.02 23.10
CA LYS A 753 -56.15 -11.24 22.39
C LYS A 753 -56.09 -11.39 20.86
N GLU A 754 -54.97 -11.79 20.28
CA GLU A 754 -54.77 -11.87 18.82
C GLU A 754 -54.93 -13.27 18.24
N ALA A 755 -55.10 -14.29 19.10
CA ALA A 755 -55.02 -15.68 18.69
C ALA A 755 -56.26 -16.20 17.93
N GLU A 756 -57.47 -15.65 18.19
CA GLU A 756 -58.71 -16.19 17.64
C GLU A 756 -58.95 -15.83 16.17
N GLU A 757 -58.41 -14.77 15.64
CA GLU A 757 -58.71 -14.25 14.31
C GLU A 757 -57.74 -14.68 13.17
N LYS A 758 -56.59 -15.22 13.49
CA LYS A 758 -55.49 -15.39 12.49
C LYS A 758 -55.15 -16.82 12.07
N VAL A 759 -55.73 -17.86 12.66
CA VAL A 759 -55.26 -19.26 12.54
C VAL A 759 -55.36 -19.86 11.14
N SER A 760 -56.40 -19.57 10.36
CA SER A 760 -56.56 -20.20 9.02
C SER A 760 -55.74 -19.48 7.91
N HIS A 761 -55.48 -18.19 8.06
CA HIS A 761 -54.72 -17.42 7.07
C HIS A 761 -53.22 -17.62 7.26
N ASN A 762 -52.79 -17.82 8.51
CA ASN A 762 -51.39 -17.92 8.88
C ASN A 762 -50.69 -19.20 8.37
N LYS A 763 -51.40 -20.32 8.24
CA LYS A 763 -50.80 -21.59 7.79
C LYS A 763 -50.31 -21.53 6.31
N ARG A 764 -50.98 -20.79 5.44
CA ARG A 764 -50.52 -20.58 4.04
C ARG A 764 -49.34 -19.64 3.97
N LEU A 765 -49.32 -18.60 4.80
CA LEU A 765 -48.24 -17.66 4.87
C LEU A 765 -46.97 -18.30 5.47
N LEU A 766 -47.12 -19.16 6.46
CA LEU A 766 -46.01 -19.90 7.09
C LEU A 766 -45.25 -20.76 6.08
N ASN A 767 -45.96 -21.48 5.21
CA ASN A 767 -45.33 -22.29 4.17
C ASN A 767 -44.54 -21.42 3.15
N ALA A 768 -45.10 -20.25 2.78
CA ALA A 768 -44.41 -19.33 1.88
C ALA A 768 -43.16 -18.73 2.52
N VAL A 769 -43.25 -18.37 3.82
CA VAL A 769 -42.08 -17.85 4.59
C VAL A 769 -41.04 -18.95 4.77
N SER A 770 -41.41 -20.17 5.08
CA SER A 770 -40.48 -21.30 5.22
C SER A 770 -39.70 -21.57 3.90
N THR A 771 -40.37 -21.46 2.76
CA THR A 771 -39.72 -21.60 1.45
C THR A 771 -38.72 -20.48 1.20
N LYS A 772 -39.04 -19.23 1.56
CA LYS A 772 -38.15 -18.08 1.45
C LYS A 772 -36.92 -18.25 2.38
N ILE A 773 -37.15 -18.69 3.64
CA ILE A 773 -36.06 -18.98 4.58
C ILE A 773 -35.11 -20.06 4.04
N ALA A 774 -35.68 -21.15 3.47
CA ALA A 774 -34.85 -22.21 2.91
C ALA A 774 -33.98 -21.69 1.74
N SER A 775 -34.56 -20.88 0.86
CA SER A 775 -33.79 -20.26 -0.25
C SER A 775 -32.71 -19.29 0.25
N PHE A 776 -33.00 -18.48 1.26
CA PHE A 776 -32.04 -17.61 1.91
C PHE A 776 -30.88 -18.41 2.51
N ASN A 777 -31.18 -19.42 3.31
CA ASN A 777 -30.16 -20.27 3.94
C ASN A 777 -29.32 -21.02 2.90
N GLN A 778 -29.91 -21.44 1.79
CA GLN A 778 -29.17 -22.06 0.70
C GLN A 778 -28.15 -21.09 0.10
N SER A 779 -28.53 -19.83 -0.14
CA SER A 779 -27.61 -18.80 -0.63
C SER A 779 -26.50 -18.49 0.37
N ILE A 780 -26.86 -18.35 1.66
CA ILE A 780 -25.87 -18.12 2.74
C ILE A 780 -24.90 -19.30 2.85
N SER A 781 -25.38 -20.54 2.83
CA SER A 781 -24.53 -21.73 2.92
C SER A 781 -23.55 -21.81 1.75
N ALA A 782 -23.98 -21.45 0.55
CA ALA A 782 -23.09 -21.43 -0.61
C ALA A 782 -22.02 -20.30 -0.51
N ILE A 783 -22.40 -19.14 0.03
CA ILE A 783 -21.46 -18.03 0.27
C ILE A 783 -20.48 -18.42 1.39
N ASN A 784 -20.97 -18.98 2.49
CA ASN A 784 -20.11 -19.48 3.58
C ASN A 784 -19.12 -20.53 3.09
N GLY A 785 -19.53 -21.45 2.22
CA GLY A 785 -18.62 -22.41 1.60
C GLY A 785 -17.49 -21.73 0.78
N CYS A 786 -17.77 -20.57 0.18
CA CYS A 786 -16.73 -19.78 -0.46
C CYS A 786 -15.79 -19.09 0.57
N LEU A 787 -16.35 -18.55 1.66
CA LEU A 787 -15.57 -17.93 2.74
C LEU A 787 -14.69 -18.96 3.47
N GLU A 788 -15.21 -20.15 3.73
CA GLU A 788 -14.44 -21.27 4.29
C GLU A 788 -13.28 -21.70 3.37
N ALA A 789 -13.52 -21.77 2.06
CA ALA A 789 -12.47 -22.06 1.09
C ALA A 789 -11.36 -20.99 1.08
N MET A 790 -11.68 -19.76 1.50
CA MET A 790 -10.72 -18.66 1.70
C MET A 790 -10.16 -18.61 3.13
N GLN A 791 -10.49 -19.58 3.99
CA GLN A 791 -10.09 -19.66 5.41
C GLN A 791 -10.63 -18.51 6.27
N LEU A 792 -11.76 -17.94 5.90
CA LEU A 792 -12.41 -16.81 6.60
C LEU A 792 -13.50 -17.30 7.56
N TYR A 793 -13.13 -18.15 8.51
CA TYR A 793 -14.08 -18.78 9.45
C TYR A 793 -14.77 -17.78 10.39
N ASP A 794 -14.11 -16.67 10.71
CA ASP A 794 -14.66 -15.62 11.59
C ASP A 794 -15.66 -14.69 10.88
N TYR A 795 -15.82 -14.83 9.57
CA TYR A 795 -16.66 -14.00 8.72
C TYR A 795 -17.86 -14.75 8.13
N LEU A 796 -18.19 -15.90 8.68
CA LEU A 796 -19.32 -16.69 8.21
C LEU A 796 -20.66 -15.98 8.50
N LEU A 797 -21.48 -15.88 7.46
CA LEU A 797 -22.76 -15.20 7.54
C LEU A 797 -23.78 -16.04 8.33
N PRO A 798 -24.66 -15.40 9.13
CA PRO A 798 -25.61 -16.09 9.97
C PRO A 798 -26.78 -16.67 9.15
N THR A 799 -27.11 -17.94 9.35
CA THR A 799 -28.31 -18.59 8.82
C THR A 799 -29.54 -18.32 9.68
N ILE A 800 -30.70 -18.51 9.09
CA ILE A 800 -31.99 -18.52 9.81
C ILE A 800 -32.30 -19.96 10.17
N GLU A 801 -32.46 -20.27 11.46
CA GLU A 801 -32.78 -21.63 11.91
C GLU A 801 -34.11 -22.12 11.30
N SER A 802 -34.11 -23.30 10.69
CA SER A 802 -35.31 -23.92 10.14
C SER A 802 -36.06 -24.70 11.22
N ALA A 803 -37.38 -24.64 11.22
CA ALA A 803 -38.27 -25.24 12.23
C ALA A 803 -38.19 -26.76 12.38
N GLN A 804 -37.36 -27.46 11.62
CA GLN A 804 -37.29 -28.93 11.63
C GLN A 804 -36.26 -29.53 12.61
N ALA A 805 -35.41 -28.71 13.27
CA ALA A 805 -34.41 -29.24 14.19
C ALA A 805 -34.94 -29.49 15.66
N GLU A 806 -36.11 -28.91 16.03
CA GLU A 806 -36.60 -28.99 17.41
C GLU A 806 -37.56 -30.16 17.69
N ILE A 807 -38.00 -30.92 16.67
CA ILE A 807 -39.00 -32.01 16.88
C ILE A 807 -38.35 -33.36 17.29
N VAL A 808 -37.03 -33.51 17.19
CA VAL A 808 -36.34 -34.79 17.46
C VAL A 808 -35.88 -34.93 18.91
N ASP A 809 -35.71 -33.84 19.68
CA ASP A 809 -35.18 -33.94 21.05
C ASP A 809 -36.24 -33.96 22.19
N SER A 810 -37.54 -33.71 21.88
CA SER A 810 -38.58 -33.77 22.93
C SER A 810 -39.22 -35.15 23.12
N ALA A 811 -38.87 -36.14 22.27
CA ALA A 811 -39.42 -37.50 22.37
C ALA A 811 -38.61 -38.50 23.22
N SER A 812 -37.47 -38.05 23.81
CA SER A 812 -36.60 -38.97 24.58
C SER A 812 -36.58 -38.74 26.11
N PHE A 813 -37.50 -37.91 26.66
CA PHE A 813 -37.53 -37.65 28.11
C PHE A 813 -38.84 -38.04 28.81
N GLU A 814 -39.65 -38.98 28.30
CA GLU A 814 -40.72 -39.63 29.07
C GLU A 814 -40.50 -41.13 29.05
N ASN A 815 -39.62 -41.61 29.87
CA ASN A 815 -39.73 -42.93 30.53
C ASN A 815 -38.50 -43.16 31.44
N ASN A 816 -38.60 -42.72 32.66
CA ASN A 816 -38.03 -43.39 33.83
C ASN A 816 -38.42 -42.59 35.08
N GLY A 817 -39.62 -42.77 35.47
CA GLY A 817 -40.07 -42.42 36.76
C GLY A 817 -40.56 -43.71 37.48
N VAL A 818 -40.25 -43.78 38.76
CA VAL A 818 -40.82 -44.68 39.78
C VAL A 818 -39.87 -45.81 40.24
N ALA A 819 -39.54 -45.64 41.47
CA ALA A 819 -39.24 -46.53 42.56
C ALA A 819 -37.82 -46.38 43.06
N GLU A 820 -37.49 -46.26 44.26
CA GLU A 820 -37.95 -46.46 45.59
C GLU A 820 -36.89 -45.87 46.56
N THR A 821 -37.48 -45.36 47.70
CA THR A 821 -37.10 -45.43 49.07
C THR A 821 -35.65 -45.55 49.55
N ILE A 822 -35.18 -44.71 50.33
CA ILE A 822 -34.92 -44.60 51.77
C ILE A 822 -34.12 -43.33 52.06
#